data_723576caaa03e0dc7114d0bbd13b5079
#
_entry.id   723576caaa03e0dc7114d0bbd13b5079
#
_cell.length_a   1.000
_cell.length_b   1.000
_cell.length_c   1.000
_cell.angle_alpha   90.00
_cell.angle_beta   90.00
_cell.angle_gamma   90.00
#
_symmetry.space_group_name_H-M   'P 1'
#
loop_
_entity.id
_entity.type
_entity.pdbx_description
1 polymer ?
#
loop_
_entity_poly.entity_id
_entity_poly.type
_entity_poly.pdbx_seq_one_letter_code
_entity_poly.pdbx_strand_id
1 'polypeptide(L)'
;MTTAYASRANKKQREAILHTDGPLLIIAGPGSGKTFTLVERVVYLITELHVAPEELLVVTFTEKAARELITRVSNRLNEIGVRFNLNEMYIGTFHSICLRLLEDHREFTRLKRNFTLFDEFDQQYFLYQRIWDYRKLPDYELVTGDGSSWAQSEELLKWLNKVTEEAIDPMVLAGARDREVQALSWCHTLYQMQLEEHNALDFANIQAEALRLLESRPEVLAKLRGQLKYLMVDEYQDTNTIQERILSLLMGEARNLCVVGDDDQGLYRFRGATIRNILEFPLKFPAGRCHPVTLSINYRSHPDIIDFYNRWMADGTWEVNGQRFRYAKTIKPPEDEDFHALPTVVRINAPIGDAWMEEVHAFLLRLQTSGQLSDWNQVAFLFRSVKNGHVVALAKYLEQHGIPIYSPRSNQFFDREEVRLLIGAFIFLFPQFPEVRKWDANAHLDIWDYYDENCFRPFAEQLRKPENRPLLAWAQPLIKRHGTLAQPADYAFSGLFYQLLQFPLFAQHLEEEALRGVDKGRAARNLATFSTLLNKFEYLHHISVLNPAYLDKNLRDLFNQFLRFLYDGGIGEYEDDSEYAPSGCVSFLTIHQAKGLEFPVVVVGSLEAGPRKQYTDLDAILENGYLAKPPFEPLDYTKYFDFWRLFYTAFSRAQNLLVLTSFERGGTQPAPSKYFSDRFYALPDWRSPAFQPEQMTFERVKAINLKREYSFTSHITLFENCAEQYRFFKELEFTPIRVSPMLFGTLVHQTIEDVHKIVLRGEAHRVTAKQVETWFQANYQNLAKKERVYLAPTTLKAALGHVMRYVQRESSRWDRIQEAEVDISLVKDEYILTGSVDLIRGERGTVEIVDFKSEKKPDLEKERERLQRYQRQLEVYAHLVEERTGQRVSRMHLYYTGEDSGNPYVSFEKNDKTIARTIAGFDAVVHRIERGDYGMVARPHKMCPDCDIRPYCDNKTWKFKQTP
;
A
#
# COMPACT_ATOMS: atom_id res chain seq x y z
N MET A 1 30.23 -28.51 6.87
CA MET A 1 29.17 -28.28 5.86
C MET A 1 28.99 -26.78 5.58
N THR A 2 30.02 -26.14 5.14
CA THR A 2 30.01 -24.76 4.66
C THR A 2 29.47 -24.82 3.26
N THR A 3 28.02 -24.57 3.01
CA THR A 3 28.11 -24.24 1.81
C THR A 3 27.08 -24.23 0.74
N ALA A 4 25.85 -24.54 1.01
CA ALA A 4 24.80 -24.30 0.02
C ALA A 4 24.45 -22.78 -0.11
N TYR A 5 24.67 -22.01 0.95
CA TYR A 5 24.29 -20.58 1.04
C TYR A 5 25.32 -19.65 0.40
N ALA A 6 26.57 -19.98 0.52
CA ALA A 6 27.66 -19.11 0.09
C ALA A 6 28.16 -19.42 -1.33
N SER A 7 27.67 -20.46 -1.98
CA SER A 7 28.17 -20.88 -3.31
C SER A 7 27.76 -19.91 -4.44
N ARG A 8 26.65 -19.19 -4.27
CA ARG A 8 26.15 -18.19 -5.24
C ARG A 8 26.57 -16.75 -4.91
N ALA A 9 27.15 -16.51 -3.72
CA ALA A 9 27.54 -15.18 -3.26
C ALA A 9 29.00 -14.88 -3.60
N ASN A 10 29.28 -13.68 -4.08
CA ASN A 10 30.64 -13.21 -4.24
C ASN A 10 31.34 -12.99 -2.87
N LYS A 11 32.65 -12.73 -2.88
CA LYS A 11 33.44 -12.59 -1.64
C LYS A 11 32.87 -11.54 -0.68
N LYS A 12 32.44 -10.37 -1.18
CA LYS A 12 31.92 -9.28 -0.36
C LYS A 12 30.50 -9.54 0.14
N GLN A 13 29.65 -10.11 -0.69
CA GLN A 13 28.33 -10.57 -0.27
C GLN A 13 28.45 -11.63 0.84
N ARG A 14 29.36 -12.62 0.66
CA ARG A 14 29.63 -13.64 1.68
C ARG A 14 30.14 -13.05 2.99
N GLU A 15 31.04 -12.07 2.94
CA GLU A 15 31.52 -11.33 4.11
C GLU A 15 30.34 -10.69 4.87
N ALA A 16 29.41 -10.04 4.16
CA ALA A 16 28.23 -9.43 4.74
C ALA A 16 27.23 -10.45 5.32
N ILE A 17 27.02 -11.58 4.65
CA ILE A 17 26.12 -12.66 5.13
C ILE A 17 26.64 -13.28 6.43
N LEU A 18 27.93 -13.54 6.52
CA LEU A 18 28.53 -14.25 7.65
C LEU A 18 28.90 -13.37 8.85
N HIS A 19 28.93 -12.05 8.70
CA HIS A 19 29.22 -11.14 9.81
C HIS A 19 27.96 -10.93 10.67
N THR A 20 27.82 -11.65 11.78
CA THR A 20 26.61 -11.68 12.61
C THR A 20 26.71 -10.99 13.94
N ASP A 21 27.91 -10.53 14.33
CA ASP A 21 28.16 -9.89 15.61
C ASP A 21 28.42 -8.39 15.46
N GLY A 22 27.59 -7.56 16.09
CA GLY A 22 27.74 -6.11 16.11
C GLY A 22 27.16 -5.40 14.88
N PRO A 23 27.40 -4.08 14.76
CA PRO A 23 26.84 -3.27 13.69
C PRO A 23 27.52 -3.51 12.35
N LEU A 24 26.71 -3.73 11.31
CA LEU A 24 27.14 -3.95 9.95
C LEU A 24 26.58 -2.87 9.03
N LEU A 25 27.44 -2.22 8.26
CA LEU A 25 27.06 -1.26 7.23
C LEU A 25 27.37 -1.85 5.84
N ILE A 26 26.35 -2.05 5.03
CA ILE A 26 26.52 -2.50 3.65
C ILE A 26 26.22 -1.34 2.70
N ILE A 27 27.27 -0.79 2.08
CA ILE A 27 27.16 0.20 1.01
C ILE A 27 27.06 -0.56 -0.31
N ALA A 28 25.95 -0.48 -0.96
CA ALA A 28 25.63 -1.35 -2.08
C ALA A 28 25.15 -0.56 -3.30
N GLY A 29 25.92 -0.54 -4.37
CA GLY A 29 25.53 0.11 -5.61
C GLY A 29 24.31 -0.52 -6.29
N PRO A 30 23.80 0.11 -7.37
CA PRO A 30 22.70 -0.46 -8.17
C PRO A 30 23.10 -1.84 -8.69
N GLY A 31 22.17 -2.80 -8.74
CA GLY A 31 22.41 -4.12 -9.30
C GLY A 31 23.42 -4.99 -8.55
N SER A 32 23.91 -4.58 -7.35
CA SER A 32 24.95 -5.31 -6.61
C SER A 32 24.43 -6.46 -5.74
N GLY A 33 23.15 -6.78 -5.81
CA GLY A 33 22.53 -7.86 -5.04
C GLY A 33 22.24 -7.51 -3.58
N LYS A 34 21.83 -6.26 -3.28
CA LYS A 34 21.37 -5.85 -1.93
C LYS A 34 20.38 -6.83 -1.33
N THR A 35 19.24 -7.00 -1.98
CA THR A 35 18.14 -7.86 -1.51
C THR A 35 18.57 -9.33 -1.41
N PHE A 36 19.38 -9.82 -2.38
CA PHE A 36 19.96 -11.16 -2.32
C PHE A 36 20.80 -11.35 -1.05
N THR A 37 21.69 -10.40 -0.76
CA THR A 37 22.57 -10.48 0.42
C THR A 37 21.76 -10.47 1.72
N LEU A 38 20.68 -9.64 1.79
CA LEU A 38 19.80 -9.57 2.94
C LEU A 38 19.01 -10.85 3.15
N VAL A 39 18.43 -11.41 2.08
CA VAL A 39 17.70 -12.70 2.12
C VAL A 39 18.59 -13.83 2.59
N GLU A 40 19.76 -14.01 1.97
CA GLU A 40 20.70 -15.10 2.35
C GLU A 40 21.21 -14.91 3.79
N ARG A 41 21.33 -13.67 4.28
CA ARG A 41 21.67 -13.39 5.68
C ARG A 41 20.56 -13.82 6.64
N VAL A 42 19.29 -13.51 6.33
CA VAL A 42 18.13 -13.98 7.13
C VAL A 42 18.11 -15.49 7.18
N VAL A 43 18.27 -16.14 6.02
CA VAL A 43 18.30 -17.60 5.92
C VAL A 43 19.45 -18.19 6.74
N TYR A 44 20.65 -17.61 6.65
CA TYR A 44 21.81 -18.03 7.44
C TYR A 44 21.56 -17.94 8.95
N LEU A 45 20.97 -16.84 9.42
CA LEU A 45 20.63 -16.66 10.84
C LEU A 45 19.66 -17.75 11.34
N ILE A 46 18.64 -18.08 10.56
CA ILE A 46 17.62 -19.07 10.94
C ILE A 46 18.21 -20.48 10.89
N THR A 47 18.93 -20.83 9.85
CA THR A 47 19.32 -22.21 9.58
C THR A 47 20.62 -22.65 10.28
N GLU A 48 21.63 -21.79 10.32
CA GLU A 48 22.95 -22.13 10.87
C GLU A 48 23.11 -21.65 12.31
N LEU A 49 22.55 -20.47 12.64
CA LEU A 49 22.62 -19.95 14.01
C LEU A 49 21.39 -20.25 14.85
N HIS A 50 20.39 -20.93 14.25
CA HIS A 50 19.15 -21.32 14.91
C HIS A 50 18.43 -20.15 15.62
N VAL A 51 18.49 -18.98 14.99
CA VAL A 51 17.77 -17.78 15.46
C VAL A 51 16.29 -17.99 15.18
N ALA A 52 15.47 -17.81 16.23
CA ALA A 52 14.03 -17.94 16.08
C ALA A 52 13.44 -16.76 15.25
N PRO A 53 12.39 -17.00 14.45
CA PRO A 53 11.78 -15.95 13.62
C PRO A 53 11.38 -14.70 14.40
N GLU A 54 10.84 -14.84 15.59
CA GLU A 54 10.44 -13.75 16.51
C GLU A 54 11.62 -12.92 17.04
N GLU A 55 12.86 -13.38 16.87
CA GLU A 55 14.08 -12.68 17.26
C GLU A 55 14.62 -11.75 16.13
N LEU A 56 13.95 -11.77 14.95
CA LEU A 56 14.34 -11.04 13.77
C LEU A 56 13.41 -9.87 13.48
N LEU A 57 14.00 -8.69 13.28
CA LEU A 57 13.34 -7.51 12.72
C LEU A 57 13.96 -7.18 11.36
N VAL A 58 13.15 -7.20 10.29
CA VAL A 58 13.60 -6.87 8.93
C VAL A 58 12.70 -5.79 8.34
N VAL A 59 13.28 -4.63 8.09
CA VAL A 59 12.54 -3.43 7.68
C VAL A 59 12.94 -3.01 6.29
N THR A 60 11.96 -2.64 5.49
CA THR A 60 12.14 -2.03 4.17
C THR A 60 11.28 -0.78 4.02
N PHE A 61 11.40 -0.09 2.89
CA PHE A 61 10.77 1.23 2.72
C PHE A 61 9.37 1.17 2.11
N THR A 62 9.09 0.18 1.23
CA THR A 62 7.79 0.06 0.54
C THR A 62 7.13 -1.29 0.81
N GLU A 63 5.79 -1.32 0.79
CA GLU A 63 5.01 -2.57 0.94
C GLU A 63 5.39 -3.60 -0.14
N LYS A 64 5.60 -3.15 -1.37
CA LYS A 64 6.04 -4.02 -2.47
C LYS A 64 7.38 -4.68 -2.17
N ALA A 65 8.38 -3.91 -1.71
CA ALA A 65 9.69 -4.45 -1.31
C ALA A 65 9.58 -5.40 -0.12
N ALA A 66 8.68 -5.12 0.83
CA ALA A 66 8.41 -6.01 1.96
C ALA A 66 7.84 -7.35 1.49
N ARG A 67 6.82 -7.35 0.63
CA ARG A 67 6.23 -8.56 0.05
C ARG A 67 7.24 -9.36 -0.78
N GLU A 68 8.08 -8.68 -1.57
CA GLU A 68 9.16 -9.32 -2.32
C GLU A 68 10.16 -10.00 -1.39
N LEU A 69 10.57 -9.32 -0.32
CA LEU A 69 11.49 -9.87 0.68
C LEU A 69 10.88 -11.08 1.39
N ILE A 70 9.63 -10.99 1.84
CA ILE A 70 8.86 -12.09 2.42
C ILE A 70 8.84 -13.29 1.47
N THR A 71 8.49 -13.06 0.20
CA THR A 71 8.41 -14.13 -0.81
C THR A 71 9.76 -14.79 -1.03
N ARG A 72 10.84 -14.00 -1.15
CA ARG A 72 12.20 -14.53 -1.37
C ARG A 72 12.72 -15.32 -0.18
N VAL A 73 12.56 -14.80 1.04
CA VAL A 73 12.93 -15.52 2.29
C VAL A 73 12.14 -16.83 2.39
N SER A 74 10.82 -16.76 2.16
CA SER A 74 9.93 -17.91 2.23
C SER A 74 10.31 -19.00 1.23
N ASN A 75 10.54 -18.62 -0.03
CA ASN A 75 10.95 -19.57 -1.06
C ASN A 75 12.28 -20.23 -0.70
N ARG A 76 13.23 -19.43 -0.22
CA ARG A 76 14.55 -19.93 0.11
C ARG A 76 14.54 -20.89 1.31
N LEU A 77 13.78 -20.59 2.35
CA LEU A 77 13.60 -21.49 3.49
C LEU A 77 12.85 -22.78 3.11
N ASN A 78 11.83 -22.65 2.25
CA ASN A 78 11.11 -23.82 1.73
C ASN A 78 11.99 -24.74 0.88
N GLU A 79 12.84 -24.18 -0.02
CA GLU A 79 13.85 -24.95 -0.77
C GLU A 79 14.76 -25.80 0.12
N ILE A 80 15.02 -25.34 1.34
CA ILE A 80 15.90 -26.00 2.32
C ILE A 80 15.11 -26.95 3.25
N GLY A 81 13.76 -26.93 3.15
CA GLY A 81 12.89 -27.76 3.98
C GLY A 81 12.65 -27.20 5.40
N VAL A 82 12.94 -25.93 5.63
CA VAL A 82 12.67 -25.26 6.92
C VAL A 82 11.26 -24.70 6.92
N ARG A 83 10.45 -25.15 7.88
CA ARG A 83 9.09 -24.65 8.13
C ARG A 83 9.12 -23.59 9.22
N PHE A 84 8.42 -22.51 9.02
CA PHE A 84 8.31 -21.40 9.98
C PHE A 84 7.01 -20.64 9.78
N ASN A 85 6.62 -19.87 10.81
CA ASN A 85 5.48 -18.97 10.74
C ASN A 85 5.96 -17.54 10.43
N LEU A 86 5.54 -17.00 9.29
CA LEU A 86 5.91 -15.65 8.87
C LEU A 86 5.41 -14.57 9.85
N ASN A 87 4.24 -14.78 10.48
CA ASN A 87 3.63 -13.81 11.39
C ASN A 87 4.43 -13.65 12.70
N GLU A 88 5.32 -14.58 13.03
CA GLU A 88 6.22 -14.46 14.18
C GLU A 88 7.36 -13.47 13.89
N MET A 89 7.83 -13.41 12.67
CA MET A 89 8.88 -12.48 12.26
C MET A 89 8.34 -11.05 12.15
N TYR A 90 9.12 -10.08 12.62
CA TYR A 90 8.84 -8.67 12.37
C TYR A 90 9.45 -8.30 11.00
N ILE A 91 8.70 -8.53 9.92
CA ILE A 91 9.12 -8.22 8.55
C ILE A 91 8.06 -7.34 7.87
N GLY A 92 8.48 -6.16 7.37
CA GLY A 92 7.53 -5.22 6.78
C GLY A 92 8.14 -3.85 6.54
N THR A 93 7.28 -2.85 6.36
CA THR A 93 7.67 -1.44 6.34
C THR A 93 7.80 -0.88 7.76
N PHE A 94 8.45 0.28 7.92
CA PHE A 94 8.45 0.98 9.21
C PHE A 94 7.05 1.21 9.74
N HIS A 95 6.12 1.60 8.86
CA HIS A 95 4.73 1.88 9.25
C HIS A 95 4.01 0.62 9.72
N SER A 96 4.11 -0.49 8.98
CA SER A 96 3.46 -1.74 9.36
C SER A 96 4.00 -2.30 10.68
N ILE A 97 5.31 -2.20 10.91
CA ILE A 97 5.94 -2.62 12.18
C ILE A 97 5.51 -1.72 13.33
N CYS A 98 5.54 -0.39 13.16
CA CYS A 98 5.06 0.54 14.18
C CYS A 98 3.58 0.31 14.51
N LEU A 99 2.74 0.09 13.50
CA LEU A 99 1.33 -0.21 13.68
C LEU A 99 1.12 -1.49 14.50
N ARG A 100 1.84 -2.57 14.16
CA ARG A 100 1.84 -3.82 14.94
C ARG A 100 2.25 -3.59 16.40
N LEU A 101 3.31 -2.82 16.66
CA LEU A 101 3.73 -2.48 18.03
C LEU A 101 2.64 -1.71 18.78
N LEU A 102 1.95 -0.78 18.11
CA LEU A 102 0.85 -0.02 18.71
C LEU A 102 -0.37 -0.90 19.00
N GLU A 103 -0.69 -1.85 18.16
CA GLU A 103 -1.79 -2.81 18.35
C GLU A 103 -1.50 -3.80 19.47
N ASP A 104 -0.27 -4.36 19.51
CA ASP A 104 0.18 -5.30 20.53
C ASP A 104 0.26 -4.66 21.91
N HIS A 105 0.53 -3.36 22.00
CA HIS A 105 0.70 -2.61 23.24
C HIS A 105 -0.29 -1.44 23.37
N ARG A 106 -1.45 -1.54 22.76
CA ARG A 106 -2.47 -0.47 22.68
C ARG A 106 -2.84 0.12 24.03
N GLU A 107 -2.91 -0.68 25.07
CA GLU A 107 -3.25 -0.25 26.43
C GLU A 107 -2.28 0.77 27.03
N PHE A 108 -1.08 0.88 26.50
CA PHE A 108 -0.07 1.87 26.92
C PHE A 108 -0.06 3.11 26.03
N THR A 109 -0.97 3.17 25.05
CA THR A 109 -1.10 4.27 24.09
C THR A 109 -2.39 5.06 24.31
N ARG A 110 -2.55 6.21 23.63
CA ARG A 110 -3.83 6.93 23.57
C ARG A 110 -4.89 6.27 22.70
N LEU A 111 -4.48 5.28 21.90
CA LEU A 111 -5.33 4.66 20.91
C LEU A 111 -6.36 3.75 21.54
N LYS A 112 -7.59 3.90 21.07
CA LYS A 112 -8.69 2.98 21.39
C LYS A 112 -8.82 1.94 20.28
N ARG A 113 -9.57 0.86 20.53
CA ARG A 113 -9.92 -0.08 19.46
C ARG A 113 -10.59 0.65 18.29
N ASN A 114 -10.45 0.06 17.12
CA ASN A 114 -11.11 0.56 15.92
C ASN A 114 -10.74 2.01 15.57
N PHE A 115 -9.48 2.42 15.80
CA PHE A 115 -9.00 3.71 15.33
C PHE A 115 -9.10 3.84 13.80
N THR A 116 -9.19 5.07 13.31
CA THR A 116 -9.22 5.37 11.88
C THR A 116 -7.82 5.70 11.40
N LEU A 117 -7.39 5.08 10.32
CA LEU A 117 -6.15 5.42 9.64
C LEU A 117 -6.47 6.35 8.48
N PHE A 118 -5.85 7.54 8.47
CA PHE A 118 -5.99 8.52 7.40
C PHE A 118 -4.89 8.31 6.36
N ASP A 119 -5.28 8.20 5.09
CA ASP A 119 -4.36 8.41 3.98
C ASP A 119 -4.11 9.92 3.76
N GLU A 120 -3.27 10.27 2.79
CA GLU A 120 -2.90 11.66 2.51
C GLU A 120 -4.12 12.53 2.15
N PHE A 121 -5.04 11.99 1.34
CA PHE A 121 -6.28 12.69 1.01
C PHE A 121 -7.20 12.84 2.22
N ASP A 122 -7.38 11.80 3.03
CA ASP A 122 -8.20 11.84 4.25
C ASP A 122 -7.68 12.88 5.22
N GLN A 123 -6.36 12.95 5.41
CA GLN A 123 -5.69 13.90 6.27
C GLN A 123 -5.91 15.33 5.78
N GLN A 124 -5.70 15.61 4.49
CA GLN A 124 -5.92 16.92 3.91
C GLN A 124 -7.40 17.33 3.95
N TYR A 125 -8.31 16.39 3.63
CA TYR A 125 -9.75 16.65 3.67
C TYR A 125 -10.27 16.89 5.10
N PHE A 126 -9.72 16.17 6.07
CA PHE A 126 -9.99 16.37 7.50
C PHE A 126 -9.59 17.77 7.96
N LEU A 127 -8.41 18.26 7.55
CA LEU A 127 -7.93 19.61 7.81
C LEU A 127 -8.80 20.66 7.09
N TYR A 128 -9.13 20.44 5.82
CA TYR A 128 -10.00 21.31 5.03
C TYR A 128 -11.37 21.51 5.71
N GLN A 129 -11.99 20.44 6.17
CA GLN A 129 -13.29 20.53 6.86
C GLN A 129 -13.24 21.37 8.16
N ARG A 130 -12.05 21.49 8.75
CA ARG A 130 -11.80 22.20 10.02
C ARG A 130 -10.98 23.47 9.86
N ILE A 131 -10.74 23.90 8.65
CA ILE A 131 -9.83 25.01 8.34
C ILE A 131 -10.16 26.30 9.10
N TRP A 132 -11.46 26.52 9.38
CA TRP A 132 -11.92 27.68 10.15
C TRP A 132 -11.45 27.68 11.62
N ASP A 133 -11.15 26.53 12.20
CA ASP A 133 -10.63 26.45 13.56
C ASP A 133 -9.16 26.86 13.58
N TYR A 134 -8.40 26.51 12.55
CA TYR A 134 -7.01 26.91 12.37
C TYR A 134 -6.89 28.41 12.07
N ARG A 135 -7.77 28.97 11.26
CA ARG A 135 -7.81 30.42 10.95
C ARG A 135 -8.05 31.32 12.16
N LYS A 136 -8.54 30.78 13.27
CA LYS A 136 -8.66 31.51 14.53
C LYS A 136 -7.36 31.61 15.32
N LEU A 137 -6.34 30.81 14.96
CA LEU A 137 -5.05 30.78 15.62
C LEU A 137 -4.23 32.04 15.21
N PRO A 138 -3.46 32.62 16.14
CA PRO A 138 -2.63 33.78 15.81
C PRO A 138 -1.61 33.44 14.73
N ASP A 139 -1.39 34.39 13.81
CA ASP A 139 -0.36 34.30 12.77
C ASP A 139 -0.45 33.05 11.85
N TYR A 140 -1.67 32.45 11.76
CA TYR A 140 -1.92 31.26 10.95
C TYR A 140 -1.45 31.41 9.49
N GLU A 141 -1.62 32.60 8.90
CA GLU A 141 -1.25 32.91 7.53
C GLU A 141 0.26 32.82 7.28
N LEU A 142 1.09 32.94 8.32
CA LEU A 142 2.55 32.76 8.20
C LEU A 142 2.94 31.31 7.92
N VAL A 143 2.06 30.36 8.29
CA VAL A 143 2.26 28.91 8.03
C VAL A 143 1.69 28.52 6.68
N THR A 144 0.54 29.03 6.28
CA THR A 144 -0.24 28.53 5.14
C THR A 144 -0.30 29.48 3.95
N GLY A 145 0.07 30.77 4.12
CA GLY A 145 -0.12 31.80 3.10
C GLY A 145 -1.62 32.12 2.86
N ASP A 146 -1.88 32.95 1.83
CA ASP A 146 -3.20 33.51 1.49
C ASP A 146 -3.97 32.68 0.45
N GLY A 147 -3.71 31.40 0.34
CA GLY A 147 -4.34 30.52 -0.64
C GLY A 147 -5.81 30.20 -0.37
N SER A 148 -6.44 29.46 -1.26
CA SER A 148 -7.77 28.86 -1.03
C SER A 148 -7.76 27.93 0.19
N SER A 149 -8.93 27.66 0.78
CA SER A 149 -9.01 26.75 1.94
C SER A 149 -8.40 25.38 1.67
N TRP A 150 -8.49 24.87 0.44
CA TRP A 150 -7.88 23.63 0.02
C TRP A 150 -6.34 23.73 -0.05
N ALA A 151 -5.81 24.77 -0.68
CA ALA A 151 -4.36 25.04 -0.74
C ALA A 151 -3.76 25.28 0.66
N GLN A 152 -4.49 25.99 1.54
CA GLN A 152 -4.07 26.17 2.92
C GLN A 152 -4.05 24.85 3.69
N SER A 153 -4.99 23.93 3.45
CA SER A 153 -4.98 22.61 4.08
C SER A 153 -3.80 21.75 3.61
N GLU A 154 -3.41 21.88 2.34
CA GLU A 154 -2.22 21.20 1.78
C GLU A 154 -0.91 21.71 2.41
N GLU A 155 -0.73 23.02 2.47
CA GLU A 155 0.47 23.59 3.08
C GLU A 155 0.53 23.31 4.58
N LEU A 156 -0.59 23.37 5.29
CA LEU A 156 -0.67 22.98 6.70
C LEU A 156 -0.30 21.51 6.90
N LEU A 157 -0.84 20.61 6.09
CA LEU A 157 -0.52 19.18 6.11
C LEU A 157 0.99 18.92 6.00
N LYS A 158 1.64 19.57 5.04
CA LYS A 158 3.09 19.47 4.82
C LYS A 158 3.88 19.83 6.08
N TRP A 159 3.53 20.94 6.76
CA TRP A 159 4.23 21.38 7.96
C TRP A 159 3.96 20.53 9.19
N LEU A 160 2.72 20.05 9.36
CA LEU A 160 2.35 19.12 10.43
C LEU A 160 3.12 17.80 10.32
N ASN A 161 3.19 17.25 9.11
CA ASN A 161 3.94 16.04 8.85
C ASN A 161 5.44 16.25 9.09
N LYS A 162 6.02 17.38 8.64
CA LYS A 162 7.44 17.69 8.86
C LYS A 162 7.79 17.76 10.35
N VAL A 163 6.99 18.47 11.16
CA VAL A 163 7.20 18.56 12.62
C VAL A 163 7.18 17.16 13.25
N THR A 164 6.22 16.33 12.84
CA THR A 164 6.04 14.98 13.38
C THR A 164 7.19 14.06 12.96
N GLU A 165 7.55 14.02 11.67
CA GLU A 165 8.58 13.13 11.12
C GLU A 165 9.99 13.48 11.57
N GLU A 166 10.26 14.76 11.82
CA GLU A 166 11.53 15.22 12.42
C GLU A 166 11.56 15.03 13.94
N ALA A 167 10.46 14.53 14.53
CA ALA A 167 10.30 14.34 15.97
C ALA A 167 10.71 15.61 16.77
N ILE A 168 10.27 16.78 16.30
CA ILE A 168 10.57 18.05 16.99
C ILE A 168 9.79 18.07 18.30
N ASP A 169 10.50 18.39 19.40
CA ASP A 169 9.88 18.45 20.72
C ASP A 169 8.82 19.57 20.75
N PRO A 170 7.56 19.27 21.08
CA PRO A 170 6.49 20.28 21.20
C PRO A 170 6.83 21.43 22.17
N MET A 171 7.61 21.14 23.22
CA MET A 171 8.06 22.18 24.17
C MET A 171 9.05 23.15 23.53
N VAL A 172 9.90 22.66 22.62
CA VAL A 172 10.84 23.50 21.87
C VAL A 172 10.06 24.40 20.91
N LEU A 173 9.06 23.87 20.22
CA LEU A 173 8.17 24.66 19.35
C LEU A 173 7.37 25.71 20.13
N ALA A 174 6.81 25.34 21.28
CA ALA A 174 6.03 26.27 22.12
C ALA A 174 6.87 27.41 22.69
N GLY A 175 8.16 27.17 22.93
CA GLY A 175 9.13 28.18 23.39
C GLY A 175 9.81 28.96 22.27
N ALA A 176 9.43 28.77 21.01
CA ALA A 176 10.04 29.43 19.85
C ALA A 176 9.93 30.96 19.93
N ARG A 177 10.91 31.67 19.36
CA ARG A 177 10.90 33.13 19.24
C ARG A 177 10.36 33.59 17.89
N ASP A 178 10.46 32.75 16.88
CA ASP A 178 10.00 33.02 15.52
C ASP A 178 8.47 32.85 15.47
N ARG A 179 7.78 33.87 14.96
CA ARG A 179 6.31 33.92 14.91
C ARG A 179 5.73 32.78 14.07
N GLU A 180 6.38 32.43 12.97
CA GLU A 180 6.02 31.33 12.08
C GLU A 180 6.05 29.99 12.83
N VAL A 181 7.08 29.78 13.66
CA VAL A 181 7.25 28.55 14.44
C VAL A 181 6.26 28.50 15.60
N GLN A 182 5.96 29.64 16.24
CA GLN A 182 4.89 29.71 17.25
C GLN A 182 3.52 29.37 16.64
N ALA A 183 3.18 29.95 15.49
CA ALA A 183 1.95 29.67 14.78
C ALA A 183 1.86 28.17 14.41
N LEU A 184 2.95 27.58 13.90
CA LEU A 184 3.03 26.16 13.60
C LEU A 184 2.87 25.29 14.86
N SER A 185 3.41 25.70 16.02
CA SER A 185 3.22 25.02 17.30
C SER A 185 1.75 24.95 17.70
N TRP A 186 1.00 26.04 17.55
CA TRP A 186 -0.44 26.07 17.86
C TRP A 186 -1.24 25.18 16.88
N CYS A 187 -0.92 25.25 15.59
CA CYS A 187 -1.53 24.39 14.57
C CYS A 187 -1.29 22.90 14.88
N HIS A 188 -0.05 22.52 15.20
CA HIS A 188 0.32 21.15 15.53
C HIS A 188 -0.41 20.65 16.79
N THR A 189 -0.47 21.48 17.84
CA THR A 189 -1.18 21.15 19.08
C THR A 189 -2.67 20.89 18.83
N LEU A 190 -3.32 21.80 18.07
CA LEU A 190 -4.74 21.64 17.70
C LEU A 190 -4.96 20.36 16.90
N TYR A 191 -4.08 20.06 15.94
CA TYR A 191 -4.16 18.85 15.13
C TYR A 191 -4.05 17.57 15.95
N GLN A 192 -3.07 17.50 16.88
CA GLN A 192 -2.91 16.34 17.77
C GLN A 192 -4.17 16.14 18.66
N MET A 193 -4.73 17.20 19.20
CA MET A 193 -6.01 17.13 19.95
C MET A 193 -7.16 16.61 19.11
N GLN A 194 -7.28 17.05 17.85
CA GLN A 194 -8.33 16.61 16.93
C GLN A 194 -8.15 15.13 16.54
N LEU A 195 -6.92 14.65 16.30
CA LEU A 195 -6.65 13.23 16.06
C LEU A 195 -7.03 12.37 17.26
N GLU A 196 -6.71 12.80 18.48
CA GLU A 196 -7.07 12.08 19.70
C GLU A 196 -8.59 12.00 19.90
N GLU A 197 -9.28 13.12 19.71
CA GLU A 197 -10.74 13.20 19.80
C GLU A 197 -11.43 12.25 18.82
N HIS A 198 -10.87 12.12 17.60
CA HIS A 198 -11.42 11.24 16.55
C HIS A 198 -10.91 9.82 16.60
N ASN A 199 -10.04 9.49 17.56
CA ASN A 199 -9.33 8.20 17.62
C ASN A 199 -8.71 7.87 16.25
N ALA A 200 -7.95 8.80 15.70
CA ALA A 200 -7.37 8.71 14.36
C ALA A 200 -5.84 8.75 14.41
N LEU A 201 -5.23 8.13 13.41
CA LEU A 201 -3.81 8.20 13.08
C LEU A 201 -3.65 8.54 11.61
N ASP A 202 -2.60 9.27 11.28
CA ASP A 202 -2.03 9.37 9.95
C ASP A 202 -0.67 8.67 9.89
N PHE A 203 -0.07 8.59 8.71
CA PHE A 203 1.20 7.90 8.53
C PHE A 203 2.35 8.45 9.39
N ALA A 204 2.46 9.78 9.53
CA ALA A 204 3.49 10.38 10.38
C ALA A 204 3.26 10.04 11.86
N ASN A 205 2.01 10.10 12.31
CA ASN A 205 1.65 9.85 13.69
C ASN A 205 1.74 8.37 14.09
N ILE A 206 1.64 7.41 13.18
CA ILE A 206 1.93 5.99 13.49
C ILE A 206 3.32 5.86 14.10
N GLN A 207 4.32 6.45 13.45
CA GLN A 207 5.71 6.37 13.89
C GLN A 207 5.95 7.18 15.17
N ALA A 208 5.34 8.36 15.28
CA ALA A 208 5.44 9.22 16.46
C ALA A 208 4.85 8.56 17.71
N GLU A 209 3.70 7.91 17.60
CA GLU A 209 3.08 7.17 18.72
C GLU A 209 3.89 5.93 19.10
N ALA A 210 4.47 5.22 18.12
CA ALA A 210 5.36 4.09 18.39
C ALA A 210 6.64 4.55 19.11
N LEU A 211 7.24 5.67 18.68
CA LEU A 211 8.38 6.26 19.39
C LEU A 211 8.01 6.65 20.82
N ARG A 212 6.87 7.34 21.01
CA ARG A 212 6.37 7.73 22.33
C ARG A 212 6.14 6.52 23.24
N LEU A 213 5.56 5.43 22.70
CA LEU A 213 5.39 4.19 23.43
C LEU A 213 6.74 3.65 23.95
N LEU A 214 7.73 3.55 23.06
CA LEU A 214 9.04 3.01 23.41
C LEU A 214 9.82 3.90 24.41
N GLU A 215 9.69 5.22 24.32
CA GLU A 215 10.35 6.16 25.23
C GLU A 215 9.65 6.24 26.60
N SER A 216 8.31 6.14 26.64
CA SER A 216 7.54 6.32 27.87
C SER A 216 7.28 5.02 28.63
N ARG A 217 7.55 3.85 28.03
CA ARG A 217 7.27 2.53 28.61
C ARG A 217 8.52 1.64 28.63
N PRO A 218 9.42 1.83 29.61
CA PRO A 218 10.65 1.04 29.72
C PRO A 218 10.43 -0.46 29.77
N GLU A 219 9.30 -0.91 30.35
CA GLU A 219 8.90 -2.32 30.43
C GLU A 219 8.62 -2.93 29.05
N VAL A 220 7.95 -2.19 28.15
CA VAL A 220 7.69 -2.61 26.77
C VAL A 220 9.01 -2.67 25.99
N LEU A 221 9.83 -1.61 26.10
CA LEU A 221 11.13 -1.55 25.46
C LEU A 221 12.08 -2.67 25.92
N ALA A 222 12.12 -2.97 27.23
CA ALA A 222 12.94 -4.05 27.77
C ALA A 222 12.50 -5.42 27.24
N LYS A 223 11.18 -5.66 27.13
CA LYS A 223 10.63 -6.88 26.55
C LYS A 223 11.05 -7.03 25.08
N LEU A 224 10.87 -6.00 24.27
CA LEU A 224 11.24 -6.01 22.84
C LEU A 224 12.74 -6.20 22.64
N ARG A 225 13.60 -5.53 23.43
CA ARG A 225 15.06 -5.72 23.40
C ARG A 225 15.49 -7.12 23.80
N GLY A 226 14.76 -7.76 24.72
CA GLY A 226 15.00 -9.15 25.11
C GLY A 226 14.61 -10.15 24.02
N GLN A 227 13.58 -9.81 23.24
CA GLN A 227 13.08 -10.63 22.14
C GLN A 227 13.89 -10.42 20.86
N LEU A 228 14.03 -9.18 20.39
CA LEU A 228 14.68 -8.85 19.13
C LEU A 228 16.20 -8.89 19.24
N LYS A 229 16.84 -9.87 18.62
CA LYS A 229 18.31 -10.04 18.64
C LYS A 229 19.01 -9.48 17.42
N TYR A 230 18.36 -9.51 16.26
CA TYR A 230 18.92 -9.05 14.99
C TYR A 230 17.95 -8.09 14.30
N LEU A 231 18.45 -6.90 14.00
CA LEU A 231 17.73 -5.87 13.28
C LEU A 231 18.39 -5.69 11.90
N MET A 232 17.59 -5.67 10.85
CA MET A 232 18.06 -5.46 9.49
C MET A 232 17.20 -4.42 8.81
N VAL A 233 17.83 -3.45 8.13
CA VAL A 233 17.12 -2.36 7.45
C VAL A 233 17.64 -2.22 6.03
N ASP A 234 16.75 -2.41 5.05
CA ASP A 234 17.02 -2.14 3.64
C ASP A 234 16.75 -0.67 3.30
N GLU A 235 17.38 -0.16 2.24
CA GLU A 235 17.27 1.22 1.76
C GLU A 235 17.47 2.27 2.87
N TYR A 236 18.45 2.05 3.75
CA TYR A 236 18.68 2.86 4.96
C TYR A 236 18.93 4.34 4.69
N GLN A 237 19.38 4.73 3.49
CA GLN A 237 19.54 6.12 3.08
C GLN A 237 18.22 6.89 2.97
N ASP A 238 17.08 6.20 2.97
CA ASP A 238 15.75 6.82 2.91
C ASP A 238 15.09 6.95 4.29
N THR A 239 15.77 6.57 5.36
CA THR A 239 15.24 6.71 6.71
C THR A 239 15.21 8.15 7.19
N ASN A 240 14.15 8.50 7.91
CA ASN A 240 13.99 9.79 8.57
C ASN A 240 14.48 9.77 10.05
N THR A 241 14.40 10.90 10.73
CA THR A 241 14.87 11.07 12.11
C THR A 241 14.13 10.16 13.10
N ILE A 242 12.82 10.03 12.97
CA ILE A 242 12.01 9.23 13.90
C ILE A 242 12.26 7.72 13.75
N GLN A 243 12.41 7.25 12.51
CA GLN A 243 12.75 5.85 12.21
C GLN A 243 14.10 5.46 12.80
N GLU A 244 15.07 6.35 12.66
CA GLU A 244 16.41 6.14 13.21
C GLU A 244 16.39 6.10 14.75
N ARG A 245 15.58 6.94 15.41
CA ARG A 245 15.39 6.90 16.87
C ARG A 245 14.76 5.60 17.32
N ILE A 246 13.72 5.11 16.62
CA ILE A 246 13.07 3.82 16.91
C ILE A 246 14.08 2.68 16.83
N LEU A 247 14.88 2.62 15.75
CA LEU A 247 15.93 1.59 15.59
C LEU A 247 16.96 1.65 16.71
N SER A 248 17.40 2.86 17.07
CA SER A 248 18.36 3.06 18.15
C SER A 248 17.83 2.63 19.52
N LEU A 249 16.52 2.79 19.77
CA LEU A 249 15.88 2.29 20.98
C LEU A 249 15.78 0.76 20.96
N LEU A 250 15.37 0.16 19.85
CA LEU A 250 15.21 -1.30 19.75
C LEU A 250 16.54 -2.05 19.76
N MET A 251 17.61 -1.44 19.31
CA MET A 251 18.92 -2.04 19.23
C MET A 251 19.51 -2.36 20.60
N GLY A 252 19.33 -3.51 21.17
CA GLY A 252 19.79 -3.91 22.48
C GLY A 252 21.32 -3.78 22.71
N GLU A 253 21.84 -4.42 23.74
CA GLU A 253 23.27 -4.36 24.12
C GLU A 253 24.19 -5.02 23.09
N ALA A 254 23.74 -6.08 22.43
CA ALA A 254 24.48 -6.79 21.39
C ALA A 254 24.72 -5.94 20.14
N ARG A 255 23.88 -4.92 19.90
CA ARG A 255 24.01 -3.96 18.77
C ARG A 255 24.07 -4.64 17.40
N ASN A 256 23.35 -5.74 17.22
CA ASN A 256 23.31 -6.47 15.95
C ASN A 256 22.37 -5.77 14.96
N LEU A 257 22.77 -4.59 14.50
CA LEU A 257 22.05 -3.81 13.52
C LEU A 257 22.80 -3.85 12.18
N CYS A 258 22.18 -4.49 11.20
CA CYS A 258 22.66 -4.50 9.82
C CYS A 258 21.85 -3.49 9.00
N VAL A 259 22.50 -2.52 8.40
CA VAL A 259 21.89 -1.57 7.49
C VAL A 259 22.46 -1.71 6.10
N VAL A 260 21.57 -1.70 5.10
CA VAL A 260 21.92 -1.82 3.68
C VAL A 260 21.40 -0.57 2.96
N GLY A 261 22.23 0.03 2.12
CA GLY A 261 21.79 1.21 1.38
C GLY A 261 22.76 1.69 0.32
N ASP A 262 22.29 2.66 -0.45
CA ASP A 262 23.05 3.37 -1.47
C ASP A 262 22.85 4.88 -1.31
N ASP A 263 23.87 5.55 -0.80
CA ASP A 263 23.83 7.00 -0.59
C ASP A 263 23.65 7.80 -1.89
N ASP A 264 23.98 7.20 -3.05
CA ASP A 264 23.72 7.77 -4.38
C ASP A 264 22.26 7.65 -4.82
N GLN A 265 21.42 6.87 -4.11
CA GLN A 265 20.01 6.67 -4.39
C GLN A 265 19.08 7.25 -3.30
N GLY A 266 19.58 8.16 -2.46
CA GLY A 266 18.77 8.90 -1.48
C GLY A 266 17.89 9.94 -2.17
N LEU A 267 16.59 9.65 -2.36
CA LEU A 267 15.66 10.48 -3.14
C LEU A 267 14.51 11.08 -2.32
N TYR A 268 14.27 10.61 -1.08
CA TYR A 268 13.06 10.93 -0.32
C TYR A 268 13.27 12.02 0.73
N ARG A 269 14.20 12.97 0.48
CA ARG A 269 14.41 14.13 1.36
C ARG A 269 13.12 14.93 1.59
N PHE A 270 12.28 15.08 0.58
CA PHE A 270 10.98 15.77 0.69
C PHE A 270 9.97 15.05 1.62
N ARG A 271 10.27 13.81 2.03
CA ARG A 271 9.57 13.02 3.05
C ARG A 271 10.39 12.87 4.33
N GLY A 272 11.23 13.83 4.67
CA GLY A 272 12.04 13.83 5.88
C GLY A 272 13.24 12.87 5.87
N ALA A 273 13.50 12.12 4.78
CA ALA A 273 14.68 11.26 4.71
C ALA A 273 15.97 12.07 4.81
N THR A 274 16.93 11.56 5.56
CA THR A 274 18.23 12.22 5.74
C THR A 274 19.38 11.30 5.42
N ILE A 275 20.19 11.70 4.44
CA ILE A 275 21.39 10.98 4.05
C ILE A 275 22.41 10.87 5.18
N ARG A 276 22.29 11.73 6.21
CA ARG A 276 23.09 11.66 7.43
C ARG A 276 23.07 10.27 8.05
N ASN A 277 21.88 9.64 8.09
CA ASN A 277 21.71 8.37 8.77
C ASN A 277 22.70 7.31 8.27
N ILE A 278 22.85 7.19 6.94
CA ILE A 278 23.79 6.21 6.35
C ILE A 278 25.26 6.72 6.41
N LEU A 279 25.51 8.00 6.16
CA LEU A 279 26.88 8.53 6.13
C LEU A 279 27.53 8.60 7.52
N GLU A 280 26.74 8.92 8.55
CA GLU A 280 27.19 8.95 9.94
C GLU A 280 26.97 7.62 10.70
N PHE A 281 26.45 6.57 10.06
CA PHE A 281 26.17 5.30 10.74
C PHE A 281 27.35 4.74 11.53
N PRO A 282 28.58 4.69 11.00
CA PRO A 282 29.73 4.19 11.76
C PRO A 282 30.05 5.03 13.01
N LEU A 283 29.73 6.33 12.98
CA LEU A 283 30.01 7.26 14.09
C LEU A 283 29.10 7.06 15.33
N LYS A 284 28.01 6.29 15.17
CA LYS A 284 27.09 5.94 16.27
C LYS A 284 27.67 4.88 17.22
N PHE A 285 28.75 4.25 16.82
CA PHE A 285 29.41 3.17 17.54
C PHE A 285 30.85 3.53 17.91
N PRO A 286 31.40 2.90 18.96
CA PRO A 286 32.83 3.07 19.27
C PRO A 286 33.70 2.75 18.04
N ALA A 287 34.80 3.48 17.89
CA ALA A 287 35.71 3.32 16.75
C ALA A 287 36.10 1.86 16.53
N GLY A 288 35.97 1.39 15.29
CA GLY A 288 36.30 0.02 14.89
C GLY A 288 35.26 -1.05 15.23
N ARG A 289 34.12 -0.67 15.84
CA ARG A 289 33.04 -1.63 16.13
C ARG A 289 32.09 -1.86 14.95
N CYS A 290 31.86 -0.83 14.14
CA CYS A 290 31.03 -0.98 12.93
C CYS A 290 31.87 -1.62 11.82
N HIS A 291 31.33 -2.68 11.22
CA HIS A 291 31.97 -3.36 10.08
C HIS A 291 31.39 -2.83 8.76
N PRO A 292 32.15 -2.09 7.94
CA PRO A 292 31.70 -1.61 6.65
C PRO A 292 32.02 -2.63 5.54
N VAL A 293 31.02 -2.93 4.70
CA VAL A 293 31.19 -3.77 3.50
C VAL A 293 30.67 -3.00 2.29
N THR A 294 31.46 -2.92 1.20
CA THR A 294 31.03 -2.27 -0.04
C THR A 294 30.77 -3.33 -1.12
N LEU A 295 29.54 -3.33 -1.65
CA LEU A 295 29.13 -4.17 -2.79
C LEU A 295 29.18 -3.30 -4.05
N SER A 296 30.23 -3.49 -4.87
CA SER A 296 30.51 -2.68 -6.05
C SER A 296 30.34 -3.39 -7.39
N ILE A 297 30.10 -4.70 -7.39
CA ILE A 297 29.88 -5.48 -8.62
C ILE A 297 28.41 -5.40 -9.00
N ASN A 298 28.12 -4.91 -10.19
CA ASN A 298 26.76 -4.79 -10.73
C ASN A 298 26.46 -5.98 -11.64
N TYR A 299 25.44 -6.75 -11.31
CA TYR A 299 24.95 -7.93 -12.07
C TYR A 299 23.71 -7.60 -12.93
N ARG A 300 23.41 -6.31 -13.12
CA ARG A 300 22.18 -5.84 -13.77
C ARG A 300 22.46 -5.28 -15.16
N SER A 301 23.39 -4.34 -15.24
CA SER A 301 23.52 -3.43 -16.36
C SER A 301 24.73 -3.71 -17.22
N HIS A 302 24.62 -3.45 -18.51
CA HIS A 302 25.74 -3.48 -19.46
C HIS A 302 26.86 -2.51 -19.02
N PRO A 303 28.15 -2.84 -19.26
CA PRO A 303 29.29 -2.00 -18.85
C PRO A 303 29.23 -0.54 -19.31
N ASP A 304 28.77 -0.24 -20.52
CA ASP A 304 28.63 1.14 -21.01
C ASP A 304 27.65 1.95 -20.17
N ILE A 305 26.56 1.33 -19.73
CA ILE A 305 25.56 1.97 -18.85
C ILE A 305 26.17 2.24 -17.49
N ILE A 306 26.94 1.27 -16.96
CA ILE A 306 27.65 1.41 -15.69
C ILE A 306 28.67 2.58 -15.78
N ASP A 307 29.44 2.63 -16.84
CA ASP A 307 30.38 3.73 -17.08
C ASP A 307 29.67 5.09 -17.20
N PHE A 308 28.54 5.13 -17.92
CA PHE A 308 27.76 6.34 -18.11
C PHE A 308 27.30 6.94 -16.77
N TYR A 309 26.68 6.16 -15.87
CA TYR A 309 26.23 6.71 -14.59
C TYR A 309 27.36 6.91 -13.57
N ASN A 310 28.49 6.17 -13.65
CA ASN A 310 29.67 6.47 -12.86
C ASN A 310 30.25 7.85 -13.24
N ARG A 311 30.38 8.14 -14.54
CA ARG A 311 30.82 9.45 -15.00
C ARG A 311 29.85 10.56 -14.62
N TRP A 312 28.53 10.30 -14.66
CA TRP A 312 27.51 11.24 -14.17
C TRP A 312 27.79 11.64 -12.73
N MET A 313 27.99 10.69 -11.85
CA MET A 313 28.28 10.98 -10.44
C MET A 313 29.63 11.63 -10.19
N ALA A 314 30.61 11.40 -11.06
CA ALA A 314 31.94 12.02 -10.95
C ALA A 314 31.92 13.52 -11.23
N ASP A 315 30.94 14.05 -12.00
CA ASP A 315 30.82 15.49 -12.29
C ASP A 315 30.28 16.29 -11.10
N GLY A 316 29.66 15.62 -10.12
CA GLY A 316 29.13 16.27 -8.92
C GLY A 316 30.22 16.72 -7.94
N THR A 317 30.06 17.91 -7.36
CA THR A 317 30.91 18.36 -6.27
C THR A 317 30.40 17.81 -4.96
N TRP A 318 30.96 16.68 -4.47
CA TRP A 318 30.51 15.97 -3.27
C TRP A 318 31.26 16.33 -1.99
N GLU A 319 32.15 17.31 -2.04
CA GLU A 319 32.90 17.78 -0.91
C GLU A 319 32.70 19.29 -0.78
N VAL A 320 32.30 19.76 0.38
CA VAL A 320 32.10 21.18 0.69
C VAL A 320 32.78 21.47 2.03
N ASN A 321 33.65 22.46 2.09
CA ASN A 321 34.40 22.84 3.30
C ASN A 321 35.14 21.68 3.99
N GLY A 322 35.68 20.72 3.20
CA GLY A 322 36.39 19.54 3.71
C GLY A 322 35.49 18.41 4.24
N GLN A 323 34.18 18.56 4.19
CA GLN A 323 33.23 17.50 4.53
C GLN A 323 32.70 16.81 3.27
N ARG A 324 32.72 15.50 3.28
CA ARG A 324 32.19 14.66 2.18
C ARG A 324 30.74 14.27 2.43
N PHE A 325 29.93 14.36 1.36
CA PHE A 325 28.51 14.04 1.35
C PHE A 325 28.18 12.81 0.48
N ARG A 326 29.19 11.97 0.24
CA ARG A 326 29.08 10.75 -0.55
C ARG A 326 30.18 9.74 -0.17
N TYR A 327 29.85 8.46 -0.09
CA TYR A 327 30.87 7.39 -0.02
C TYR A 327 31.67 7.29 -1.31
N ALA A 328 32.97 7.11 -1.21
CA ALA A 328 33.81 6.85 -2.37
C ALA A 328 33.58 5.42 -2.86
N LYS A 329 32.88 5.28 -4.00
CA LYS A 329 32.64 3.99 -4.64
C LYS A 329 32.62 4.14 -6.15
N THR A 330 33.04 3.08 -6.84
CA THR A 330 32.95 2.92 -8.30
C THR A 330 32.31 1.58 -8.58
N ILE A 331 31.21 1.59 -9.32
CA ILE A 331 30.50 0.37 -9.70
C ILE A 331 31.18 -0.26 -10.90
N LYS A 332 31.30 -1.60 -10.87
CA LYS A 332 31.98 -2.37 -11.90
C LYS A 332 31.08 -3.50 -12.41
N PRO A 333 31.20 -3.90 -13.69
CA PRO A 333 30.58 -5.12 -14.17
C PRO A 333 31.29 -6.36 -13.57
N PRO A 334 30.67 -7.57 -13.64
CA PRO A 334 31.32 -8.83 -13.36
C PRO A 334 32.52 -9.04 -14.29
N GLU A 335 33.59 -9.64 -13.78
CA GLU A 335 34.81 -9.92 -14.58
C GLU A 335 34.65 -11.16 -15.47
N ASP A 336 33.69 -12.05 -15.13
CA ASP A 336 33.52 -13.37 -15.78
C ASP A 336 32.41 -13.38 -16.85
N GLU A 337 31.82 -12.20 -17.18
CA GLU A 337 30.77 -12.07 -18.18
C GLU A 337 31.27 -11.40 -19.46
N ASP A 338 30.96 -11.98 -20.62
CA ASP A 338 31.23 -11.40 -21.93
C ASP A 338 30.08 -10.49 -22.38
N PHE A 339 30.40 -9.25 -22.69
CA PHE A 339 29.43 -8.26 -23.16
C PHE A 339 29.68 -7.91 -24.64
N HIS A 340 28.62 -7.67 -25.40
CA HIS A 340 28.74 -7.22 -26.78
C HIS A 340 29.32 -5.79 -26.85
N ALA A 341 29.99 -5.47 -27.97
CA ALA A 341 30.62 -4.16 -28.18
C ALA A 341 29.69 -3.09 -28.83
N LEU A 342 28.39 -3.37 -28.97
CA LEU A 342 27.42 -2.42 -29.54
C LEU A 342 27.10 -1.31 -28.55
N PRO A 343 26.85 -0.07 -29.01
CA PRO A 343 26.45 1.03 -28.13
C PRO A 343 25.15 0.73 -27.41
N THR A 344 25.18 0.73 -26.09
CA THR A 344 24.00 0.50 -25.24
C THR A 344 23.48 1.78 -24.58
N VAL A 345 24.12 2.92 -24.86
CA VAL A 345 23.63 4.25 -24.49
C VAL A 345 23.48 5.09 -25.75
N VAL A 346 22.23 5.46 -26.09
CA VAL A 346 21.91 6.21 -27.31
C VAL A 346 21.00 7.40 -27.02
N ARG A 347 20.84 8.30 -28.00
CA ARG A 347 19.96 9.46 -27.87
C ARG A 347 18.84 9.48 -28.90
N ILE A 348 17.73 10.13 -28.52
CA ILE A 348 16.64 10.55 -29.41
C ILE A 348 16.52 12.07 -29.29
N ASN A 349 16.62 12.78 -30.39
CA ASN A 349 16.49 14.23 -30.46
C ASN A 349 15.62 14.65 -31.63
N ALA A 350 14.65 15.55 -31.40
CA ALA A 350 13.80 16.13 -32.42
C ALA A 350 13.22 17.48 -31.98
N PRO A 351 12.66 18.31 -32.90
CA PRO A 351 11.89 19.48 -32.49
C PRO A 351 10.72 19.11 -31.58
N ILE A 352 10.37 20.02 -30.63
CA ILE A 352 9.25 19.83 -29.72
C ILE A 352 7.91 19.64 -30.45
N GLY A 353 7.01 18.85 -29.88
CA GLY A 353 5.68 18.58 -30.40
C GLY A 353 5.61 17.27 -31.18
N ASP A 354 4.87 17.25 -32.26
CA ASP A 354 4.58 16.04 -33.01
C ASP A 354 5.86 15.34 -33.51
N ALA A 355 6.84 16.13 -34.00
CA ALA A 355 8.11 15.57 -34.48
C ALA A 355 8.87 14.75 -33.41
N TRP A 356 8.85 15.20 -32.15
CA TRP A 356 9.46 14.43 -31.06
C TRP A 356 8.67 13.15 -30.76
N MET A 357 7.34 13.22 -30.79
CA MET A 357 6.49 12.05 -30.55
C MET A 357 6.64 11.02 -31.67
N GLU A 358 6.75 11.48 -32.93
CA GLU A 358 7.02 10.64 -34.10
C GLU A 358 8.38 9.94 -34.03
N GLU A 359 9.43 10.63 -33.57
CA GLU A 359 10.77 10.05 -33.39
C GLU A 359 10.77 8.97 -32.31
N VAL A 360 10.12 9.22 -31.16
CA VAL A 360 9.97 8.24 -30.10
C VAL A 360 9.19 7.02 -30.56
N HIS A 361 8.10 7.23 -31.29
CA HIS A 361 7.29 6.15 -31.86
C HIS A 361 8.09 5.32 -32.89
N ALA A 362 8.80 5.98 -33.81
CA ALA A 362 9.65 5.29 -34.78
C ALA A 362 10.76 4.46 -34.13
N PHE A 363 11.35 4.97 -33.05
CA PHE A 363 12.31 4.22 -32.26
C PHE A 363 11.69 2.94 -31.64
N LEU A 364 10.50 3.05 -31.03
CA LEU A 364 9.80 1.90 -30.46
C LEU A 364 9.43 0.85 -31.52
N LEU A 365 8.96 1.30 -32.68
CA LEU A 365 8.70 0.40 -33.81
C LEU A 365 9.97 -0.30 -34.30
N ARG A 366 11.12 0.38 -34.34
CA ARG A 366 12.40 -0.24 -34.68
C ARG A 366 12.81 -1.33 -33.70
N LEU A 367 12.61 -1.09 -32.37
CA LEU A 367 12.84 -2.11 -31.36
C LEU A 367 11.92 -3.32 -31.56
N GLN A 368 10.64 -3.08 -31.84
CA GLN A 368 9.69 -4.17 -32.09
C GLN A 368 10.04 -4.97 -33.34
N THR A 369 10.37 -4.28 -34.44
CA THR A 369 10.70 -4.92 -35.73
C THR A 369 12.07 -5.63 -35.69
N SER A 370 12.95 -5.29 -34.76
CA SER A 370 14.21 -6.01 -34.56
C SER A 370 14.01 -7.49 -34.15
N GLY A 371 12.81 -7.83 -33.66
CA GLY A 371 12.48 -9.16 -33.14
C GLY A 371 13.11 -9.51 -31.78
N GLN A 372 13.83 -8.58 -31.17
CA GLN A 372 14.47 -8.74 -29.86
C GLN A 372 13.56 -8.32 -28.70
N LEU A 373 12.62 -7.42 -28.95
CA LEU A 373 11.60 -7.02 -27.99
C LEU A 373 10.46 -8.05 -28.00
N SER A 374 10.33 -8.84 -26.95
CA SER A 374 9.29 -9.88 -26.84
C SER A 374 7.98 -9.37 -26.25
N ASP A 375 8.02 -8.30 -25.48
CA ASP A 375 6.86 -7.68 -24.81
C ASP A 375 7.14 -6.19 -24.58
N TRP A 376 6.10 -5.35 -24.68
CA TRP A 376 6.19 -3.93 -24.40
C TRP A 376 6.61 -3.60 -22.97
N ASN A 377 6.37 -4.49 -22.01
CA ASN A 377 6.77 -4.29 -20.61
C ASN A 377 8.28 -4.24 -20.40
N GLN A 378 9.07 -4.65 -21.39
CA GLN A 378 10.52 -4.51 -21.38
C GLN A 378 10.99 -3.04 -21.50
N VAL A 379 10.10 -2.12 -21.89
CA VAL A 379 10.41 -0.70 -22.08
C VAL A 379 9.79 0.16 -20.99
N ALA A 380 10.61 0.99 -20.35
CA ALA A 380 10.13 1.99 -19.41
C ALA A 380 10.62 3.39 -19.76
N PHE A 381 9.73 4.36 -19.73
CA PHE A 381 10.03 5.78 -19.78
C PHE A 381 10.10 6.36 -18.38
N LEU A 382 11.19 7.06 -18.08
CA LEU A 382 11.41 7.67 -16.77
C LEU A 382 11.45 9.19 -16.90
N PHE A 383 10.57 9.85 -16.16
CA PHE A 383 10.43 11.31 -16.13
C PHE A 383 10.50 11.85 -14.71
N ARG A 384 10.78 13.14 -14.56
CA ARG A 384 10.62 13.81 -13.27
C ARG A 384 9.16 13.89 -12.84
N SER A 385 8.27 14.04 -13.81
CA SER A 385 6.81 14.08 -13.61
C SER A 385 6.10 13.50 -14.81
N VAL A 386 5.21 12.58 -14.61
CA VAL A 386 4.32 12.02 -15.65
C VAL A 386 3.09 12.91 -15.88
N LYS A 387 2.89 13.92 -15.04
CA LYS A 387 1.82 14.93 -15.18
C LYS A 387 2.18 16.09 -16.14
N ASN A 388 3.41 16.14 -16.64
CA ASN A 388 3.84 17.17 -17.58
C ASN A 388 3.09 17.04 -18.90
N GLY A 389 2.57 18.15 -19.43
CA GLY A 389 1.76 18.16 -20.64
C GLY A 389 2.41 17.47 -21.85
N HIS A 390 3.73 17.56 -22.02
CA HIS A 390 4.43 16.87 -23.12
C HIS A 390 4.47 15.35 -22.89
N VAL A 391 4.59 14.91 -21.66
CA VAL A 391 4.59 13.47 -21.32
C VAL A 391 3.19 12.87 -21.49
N VAL A 392 2.16 13.60 -21.05
CA VAL A 392 0.76 13.20 -21.26
C VAL A 392 0.42 13.15 -22.75
N ALA A 393 0.87 14.14 -23.53
CA ALA A 393 0.67 14.16 -25.00
C ALA A 393 1.36 12.96 -25.67
N LEU A 394 2.61 12.64 -25.27
CA LEU A 394 3.33 11.47 -25.78
C LEU A 394 2.59 10.17 -25.44
N ALA A 395 2.11 10.01 -24.21
CA ALA A 395 1.37 8.83 -23.79
C ALA A 395 0.09 8.64 -24.65
N LYS A 396 -0.71 9.70 -24.81
CA LYS A 396 -1.91 9.69 -25.67
C LYS A 396 -1.58 9.40 -27.14
N TYR A 397 -0.49 9.98 -27.65
CA TYR A 397 -0.04 9.75 -29.01
C TYR A 397 0.31 8.27 -29.23
N LEU A 398 1.08 7.65 -28.33
CA LEU A 398 1.46 6.24 -28.43
C LEU A 398 0.25 5.31 -28.32
N GLU A 399 -0.69 5.57 -27.39
CA GLU A 399 -1.95 4.81 -27.28
C GLU A 399 -2.78 4.89 -28.57
N GLN A 400 -2.89 6.07 -29.20
CA GLN A 400 -3.57 6.25 -30.50
C GLN A 400 -2.90 5.46 -31.64
N HIS A 401 -1.60 5.19 -31.55
CA HIS A 401 -0.84 4.40 -32.51
C HIS A 401 -0.69 2.92 -32.10
N GLY A 402 -1.51 2.44 -31.16
CA GLY A 402 -1.59 1.02 -30.81
C GLY A 402 -0.50 0.52 -29.86
N ILE A 403 0.20 1.43 -29.17
CA ILE A 403 1.16 1.07 -28.11
C ILE A 403 0.53 1.40 -26.75
N PRO A 404 0.03 0.40 -25.99
CA PRO A 404 -0.59 0.63 -24.69
C PRO A 404 0.40 1.19 -23.66
N ILE A 405 -0.05 2.16 -22.86
CA ILE A 405 0.77 2.81 -21.84
C ILE A 405 0.25 2.47 -20.45
N TYR A 406 1.15 2.05 -19.56
CA TYR A 406 0.91 1.90 -18.13
C TYR A 406 1.54 3.09 -17.38
N SER A 407 0.71 3.93 -16.77
CA SER A 407 1.16 5.12 -16.05
C SER A 407 0.30 5.35 -14.80
N PRO A 408 0.55 4.61 -13.70
CA PRO A 408 -0.37 4.55 -12.55
C PRO A 408 -0.54 5.88 -11.82
N ARG A 409 0.38 6.86 -11.97
CA ARG A 409 0.30 8.18 -11.34
C ARG A 409 0.15 9.34 -12.31
N SER A 410 -0.42 9.07 -13.49
CA SER A 410 -0.57 10.08 -14.55
C SER A 410 -1.71 11.08 -14.35
N ASN A 411 -2.55 10.95 -13.32
CA ASN A 411 -3.82 11.69 -13.16
C ASN A 411 -4.82 11.49 -14.31
N GLN A 412 -4.69 10.43 -15.09
CA GLN A 412 -5.58 10.17 -16.23
C GLN A 412 -6.90 9.52 -15.81
N PHE A 413 -7.09 9.18 -14.54
CA PHE A 413 -8.31 8.55 -14.03
C PHE A 413 -9.58 9.28 -14.49
N PHE A 414 -9.60 10.60 -14.30
CA PHE A 414 -10.73 11.44 -14.72
C PHE A 414 -10.82 11.66 -16.24
N ASP A 415 -9.74 11.39 -16.99
CA ASP A 415 -9.72 11.45 -18.46
C ASP A 415 -10.27 10.19 -19.12
N ARG A 416 -10.41 9.09 -18.36
CA ARG A 416 -10.87 7.80 -18.89
C ARG A 416 -12.36 7.81 -19.21
N GLU A 417 -12.72 7.20 -20.34
CA GLU A 417 -14.08 7.25 -20.88
C GLU A 417 -15.12 6.68 -19.89
N GLU A 418 -14.84 5.52 -19.29
CA GLU A 418 -15.72 4.87 -18.33
C GLU A 418 -16.00 5.74 -17.11
N VAL A 419 -15.00 6.50 -16.62
CA VAL A 419 -15.14 7.40 -15.47
C VAL A 419 -15.95 8.64 -15.86
N ARG A 420 -15.66 9.25 -17.01
CA ARG A 420 -16.40 10.42 -17.51
C ARG A 420 -17.85 10.08 -17.75
N LEU A 421 -18.14 8.95 -18.39
CA LEU A 421 -19.51 8.49 -18.63
C LEU A 421 -20.25 8.22 -17.31
N LEU A 422 -19.56 7.66 -16.33
CA LEU A 422 -20.15 7.41 -15.02
C LEU A 422 -20.49 8.71 -14.28
N ILE A 423 -19.59 9.69 -14.27
CA ILE A 423 -19.86 11.03 -13.71
C ILE A 423 -21.03 11.68 -14.46
N GLY A 424 -21.04 11.60 -15.80
CA GLY A 424 -22.15 12.07 -16.64
C GLY A 424 -23.48 11.42 -16.30
N ALA A 425 -23.47 10.11 -15.99
CA ALA A 425 -24.66 9.39 -15.53
C ALA A 425 -25.17 9.93 -14.18
N PHE A 426 -24.27 10.17 -13.22
CA PHE A 426 -24.64 10.78 -11.93
C PHE A 426 -25.23 12.18 -12.12
N ILE A 427 -24.61 13.02 -12.96
CA ILE A 427 -25.14 14.36 -13.28
C ILE A 427 -26.56 14.23 -13.86
N PHE A 428 -26.77 13.31 -14.79
CA PHE A 428 -28.07 13.09 -15.44
C PHE A 428 -29.16 12.60 -14.48
N LEU A 429 -28.81 11.78 -13.50
CA LEU A 429 -29.75 11.23 -12.52
C LEU A 429 -30.25 12.25 -11.50
N PHE A 430 -29.55 13.39 -11.31
CA PHE A 430 -29.92 14.39 -10.31
C PHE A 430 -30.31 15.74 -10.95
N PRO A 431 -31.62 16.02 -11.11
CA PRO A 431 -32.10 17.28 -11.67
C PRO A 431 -31.75 18.54 -10.87
N GLN A 432 -31.21 18.37 -9.66
CA GLN A 432 -30.69 19.46 -8.81
C GLN A 432 -29.32 19.98 -9.28
N PHE A 433 -28.60 19.28 -10.16
CA PHE A 433 -27.24 19.63 -10.56
C PHE A 433 -27.07 21.09 -11.06
N PRO A 434 -28.01 21.70 -11.82
CA PRO A 434 -27.92 23.11 -12.19
C PRO A 434 -27.90 24.07 -11.00
N GLU A 435 -28.58 23.73 -9.89
CA GLU A 435 -28.55 24.53 -8.67
C GLU A 435 -27.25 24.36 -7.89
N VAL A 436 -26.67 23.15 -7.89
CA VAL A 436 -25.35 22.87 -7.33
C VAL A 436 -24.30 23.79 -7.96
N ARG A 437 -24.35 23.97 -9.27
CA ARG A 437 -23.46 24.86 -10.04
C ARG A 437 -23.56 26.33 -9.62
N LYS A 438 -24.78 26.87 -9.36
CA LYS A 438 -24.99 28.26 -9.00
C LYS A 438 -24.34 28.66 -7.68
N TRP A 439 -24.14 27.73 -6.77
CA TRP A 439 -23.64 28.00 -5.43
C TRP A 439 -22.14 28.37 -5.38
N ASP A 440 -21.38 28.05 -6.41
CA ASP A 440 -19.94 28.31 -6.46
C ASP A 440 -19.57 29.03 -7.75
N ALA A 441 -20.16 30.20 -7.95
CA ALA A 441 -19.88 31.05 -9.12
C ALA A 441 -18.40 31.48 -9.23
N ASN A 442 -17.61 31.30 -8.15
CA ASN A 442 -16.17 31.55 -8.11
C ASN A 442 -15.34 30.28 -8.19
N ALA A 443 -15.94 29.08 -8.28
CA ALA A 443 -15.19 27.87 -8.54
C ALA A 443 -14.54 27.94 -9.91
N HIS A 444 -13.31 27.48 -10.00
CA HIS A 444 -12.54 27.44 -11.24
C HIS A 444 -13.40 26.93 -12.40
N LEU A 445 -13.50 27.69 -13.46
CA LEU A 445 -14.30 27.38 -14.66
C LEU A 445 -14.01 25.98 -15.20
N ASP A 446 -12.76 25.53 -15.05
CA ASP A 446 -12.23 24.27 -15.61
C ASP A 446 -13.00 23.02 -15.15
N ILE A 447 -13.44 22.94 -13.87
CA ILE A 447 -14.19 21.76 -13.39
C ILE A 447 -15.61 21.70 -13.98
N TRP A 448 -16.24 22.85 -14.20
CA TRP A 448 -17.57 22.91 -14.79
C TRP A 448 -17.53 22.57 -16.26
N ASP A 449 -16.50 23.04 -16.99
CA ASP A 449 -16.24 22.65 -18.37
C ASP A 449 -15.98 21.14 -18.47
N TYR A 450 -15.23 20.58 -17.52
CA TYR A 450 -15.04 19.15 -17.44
C TYR A 450 -16.36 18.39 -17.25
N TYR A 451 -17.22 18.81 -16.32
CA TYR A 451 -18.51 18.16 -16.08
C TYR A 451 -19.45 18.28 -17.27
N ASP A 452 -19.53 19.45 -17.90
CA ASP A 452 -20.45 19.68 -19.02
C ASP A 452 -19.94 19.03 -20.32
N GLU A 453 -18.69 19.32 -20.72
CA GLU A 453 -18.17 18.94 -22.03
C GLU A 453 -17.58 17.54 -22.05
N ASN A 454 -16.90 17.12 -20.97
CA ASN A 454 -16.18 15.84 -20.94
C ASN A 454 -17.00 14.71 -20.29
N CYS A 455 -18.01 15.03 -19.44
CA CYS A 455 -18.80 14.02 -18.77
C CYS A 455 -20.25 13.97 -19.29
N PHE A 456 -21.00 15.04 -19.12
CA PHE A 456 -22.45 15.05 -19.41
C PHE A 456 -22.75 14.96 -20.89
N ARG A 457 -22.08 15.76 -21.76
CA ARG A 457 -22.32 15.74 -23.20
C ARG A 457 -22.03 14.38 -23.82
N PRO A 458 -20.86 13.73 -23.59
CA PRO A 458 -20.60 12.38 -24.10
C PRO A 458 -21.62 11.35 -23.58
N PHE A 459 -22.02 11.41 -22.32
CA PHE A 459 -23.05 10.54 -21.77
C PHE A 459 -24.41 10.74 -22.46
N ALA A 460 -24.83 11.98 -22.67
CA ALA A 460 -26.07 12.30 -23.37
C ALA A 460 -26.05 11.82 -24.85
N GLU A 461 -24.90 11.84 -25.50
CA GLU A 461 -24.72 11.24 -26.83
C GLU A 461 -24.85 9.73 -26.81
N GLN A 462 -24.30 9.04 -25.82
CA GLN A 462 -24.47 7.61 -25.62
C GLN A 462 -25.93 7.22 -25.38
N LEU A 463 -26.70 8.01 -24.63
CA LEU A 463 -28.13 7.75 -24.41
C LEU A 463 -29.01 7.80 -25.67
N ARG A 464 -28.55 8.46 -26.75
CA ARG A 464 -29.25 8.49 -28.03
C ARG A 464 -29.13 7.19 -28.82
N LYS A 465 -28.14 6.35 -28.48
CA LYS A 465 -27.91 5.11 -29.16
C LYS A 465 -28.96 4.05 -28.80
N PRO A 466 -29.42 3.22 -29.76
CA PRO A 466 -30.47 2.22 -29.53
C PRO A 466 -30.16 1.24 -28.40
N GLU A 467 -28.90 0.81 -28.26
CA GLU A 467 -28.43 -0.12 -27.24
C GLU A 467 -28.59 0.41 -25.82
N ASN A 468 -28.62 1.72 -25.63
CA ASN A 468 -28.73 2.40 -24.35
C ASN A 468 -30.17 2.82 -23.99
N ARG A 469 -31.19 2.46 -24.80
CA ARG A 469 -32.59 2.72 -24.48
C ARG A 469 -33.02 2.11 -23.13
N PRO A 470 -32.59 0.92 -22.71
CA PRO A 470 -32.92 0.37 -21.39
C PRO A 470 -32.40 1.27 -20.26
N LEU A 471 -31.19 1.83 -20.38
CA LEU A 471 -30.63 2.76 -19.42
C LEU A 471 -31.49 4.03 -19.31
N LEU A 472 -31.90 4.62 -20.43
CA LEU A 472 -32.77 5.80 -20.45
C LEU A 472 -34.13 5.49 -19.80
N ALA A 473 -34.75 4.35 -20.14
CA ALA A 473 -36.03 3.95 -19.57
C ALA A 473 -35.95 3.73 -18.04
N TRP A 474 -34.85 3.20 -17.52
CA TRP A 474 -34.60 3.05 -16.11
C TRP A 474 -34.33 4.39 -15.43
N ALA A 475 -33.60 5.31 -16.05
CA ALA A 475 -33.20 6.59 -15.47
C ALA A 475 -34.40 7.57 -15.33
N GLN A 476 -35.32 7.62 -16.31
CA GLN A 476 -36.43 8.58 -16.32
C GLN A 476 -37.30 8.57 -15.03
N PRO A 477 -37.78 7.45 -14.51
CA PRO A 477 -38.54 7.42 -13.26
C PRO A 477 -37.69 7.81 -12.05
N LEU A 478 -36.39 7.49 -12.06
CA LEU A 478 -35.46 7.88 -10.99
C LEU A 478 -35.23 9.39 -10.97
N ILE A 479 -35.02 10.02 -12.11
CA ILE A 479 -34.89 11.49 -12.23
C ILE A 479 -36.12 12.16 -11.67
N LYS A 480 -37.33 11.69 -12.03
CA LYS A 480 -38.58 12.23 -11.47
C LYS A 480 -38.63 12.01 -9.96
N ARG A 481 -38.26 10.83 -9.46
CA ARG A 481 -38.21 10.52 -8.01
C ARG A 481 -37.22 11.44 -7.28
N HIS A 482 -36.01 11.63 -7.82
CA HIS A 482 -34.99 12.51 -7.21
C HIS A 482 -35.42 13.99 -7.20
N GLY A 483 -36.11 14.45 -8.26
CA GLY A 483 -36.63 15.82 -8.33
C GLY A 483 -37.77 16.12 -7.36
N THR A 484 -38.45 15.09 -6.85
CA THR A 484 -39.62 15.22 -5.94
C THR A 484 -39.47 14.38 -4.68
N LEU A 485 -38.22 14.08 -4.28
CA LEU A 485 -37.95 13.20 -3.13
C LEU A 485 -38.51 13.83 -1.84
N ALA A 486 -39.54 13.19 -1.24
CA ALA A 486 -40.19 13.63 -0.02
C ALA A 486 -39.83 12.78 1.20
N GLN A 487 -39.37 11.55 0.99
CA GLN A 487 -38.93 10.62 2.03
C GLN A 487 -37.55 10.03 1.65
N PRO A 488 -36.75 9.56 2.63
CA PRO A 488 -35.48 8.90 2.33
C PRO A 488 -35.62 7.77 1.33
N ALA A 489 -34.71 7.69 0.38
CA ALA A 489 -34.61 6.57 -0.53
C ALA A 489 -34.13 5.31 0.21
N ASP A 490 -34.24 4.16 -0.44
CA ASP A 490 -33.72 2.86 0.04
C ASP A 490 -32.29 2.56 -0.44
N TYR A 491 -31.61 3.56 -1.01
CA TYR A 491 -30.25 3.50 -1.53
C TYR A 491 -29.48 4.82 -1.30
N ALA A 492 -28.17 4.72 -1.37
CA ALA A 492 -27.22 5.86 -1.43
C ALA A 492 -26.59 5.96 -2.84
N PHE A 493 -25.53 6.77 -3.02
CA PHE A 493 -24.83 6.91 -4.31
C PHE A 493 -24.19 5.60 -4.77
N SER A 494 -23.58 4.85 -3.84
CA SER A 494 -23.01 3.52 -4.13
C SER A 494 -24.07 2.54 -4.63
N GLY A 495 -25.29 2.59 -4.12
CA GLY A 495 -26.41 1.77 -4.61
C GLY A 495 -26.80 2.09 -6.05
N LEU A 496 -26.82 3.39 -6.44
CA LEU A 496 -27.05 3.80 -7.83
C LEU A 496 -25.91 3.35 -8.74
N PHE A 497 -24.67 3.43 -8.27
CA PHE A 497 -23.51 2.95 -9.01
C PHE A 497 -23.65 1.46 -9.39
N TYR A 498 -23.98 0.58 -8.45
CA TYR A 498 -24.16 -0.85 -8.75
C TYR A 498 -25.35 -1.12 -9.68
N GLN A 499 -26.39 -0.30 -9.62
CA GLN A 499 -27.50 -0.38 -10.57
C GLN A 499 -27.10 0.05 -11.97
N LEU A 500 -26.17 1.02 -12.14
CA LEU A 500 -25.67 1.42 -13.46
C LEU A 500 -24.85 0.33 -14.15
N LEU A 501 -24.15 -0.53 -13.40
CA LEU A 501 -23.31 -1.60 -13.95
C LEU A 501 -24.08 -2.65 -14.75
N GLN A 502 -25.42 -2.75 -14.61
CA GLN A 502 -26.23 -3.69 -15.37
C GLN A 502 -26.38 -3.33 -16.85
N PHE A 503 -26.14 -2.07 -17.24
CA PHE A 503 -26.40 -1.60 -18.61
C PHE A 503 -25.19 -1.81 -19.51
N PRO A 504 -25.39 -2.10 -20.81
CA PRO A 504 -24.31 -2.40 -21.76
C PRO A 504 -23.18 -1.38 -21.75
N LEU A 505 -23.50 -0.09 -21.55
CA LEU A 505 -22.55 1.02 -21.49
C LEU A 505 -21.43 0.80 -20.46
N PHE A 506 -21.72 0.15 -19.33
CA PHE A 506 -20.76 -0.15 -18.28
C PHE A 506 -20.44 -1.65 -18.18
N ALA A 507 -21.44 -2.52 -18.42
CA ALA A 507 -21.30 -3.98 -18.34
C ALA A 507 -20.22 -4.53 -19.28
N GLN A 508 -20.04 -3.91 -20.46
CA GLN A 508 -19.01 -4.30 -21.43
C GLN A 508 -17.58 -4.32 -20.87
N HIS A 509 -17.30 -3.48 -19.86
CA HIS A 509 -16.00 -3.42 -19.21
C HIS A 509 -15.78 -4.54 -18.17
N LEU A 510 -16.82 -5.26 -17.80
CA LEU A 510 -16.83 -6.27 -16.74
C LEU A 510 -16.88 -7.71 -17.27
N GLU A 511 -16.97 -7.89 -18.57
CA GLU A 511 -17.03 -9.23 -19.19
C GLU A 511 -15.65 -9.89 -19.23
N GLU A 512 -15.58 -11.21 -19.19
CA GLU A 512 -14.32 -11.98 -19.14
C GLU A 512 -13.39 -11.67 -20.32
N GLU A 513 -13.94 -11.44 -21.52
CA GLU A 513 -13.17 -11.11 -22.71
C GLU A 513 -12.53 -9.71 -22.63
N ALA A 514 -13.20 -8.78 -21.94
CA ALA A 514 -12.70 -7.44 -21.68
C ALA A 514 -11.60 -7.40 -20.61
N LEU A 515 -11.45 -8.45 -19.80
CA LEU A 515 -10.45 -8.50 -18.72
C LEU A 515 -9.13 -9.18 -19.13
N ARG A 516 -9.04 -9.67 -20.37
CA ARG A 516 -7.81 -10.29 -20.88
C ARG A 516 -6.82 -9.23 -21.34
N GLY A 517 -5.82 -8.97 -20.52
CA GLY A 517 -4.77 -7.98 -20.73
C GLY A 517 -4.97 -6.71 -19.90
N VAL A 518 -3.88 -6.01 -19.61
CA VAL A 518 -3.86 -4.83 -18.72
C VAL A 518 -4.73 -3.70 -19.28
N ASP A 519 -4.70 -3.49 -20.58
CA ASP A 519 -5.44 -2.44 -21.26
C ASP A 519 -6.97 -2.64 -21.15
N LYS A 520 -7.42 -3.89 -21.21
CA LYS A 520 -8.82 -4.25 -21.12
C LYS A 520 -9.33 -4.34 -19.69
N GLY A 521 -8.50 -4.79 -18.73
CA GLY A 521 -8.84 -4.85 -17.31
C GLY A 521 -8.85 -3.47 -16.63
N ARG A 522 -8.18 -2.46 -17.20
CA ARG A 522 -8.07 -1.12 -16.63
C ARG A 522 -9.43 -0.46 -16.40
N ALA A 523 -10.33 -0.52 -17.37
CA ALA A 523 -11.65 0.09 -17.23
C ALA A 523 -12.47 -0.50 -16.08
N ALA A 524 -12.45 -1.85 -15.91
CA ALA A 524 -13.11 -2.50 -14.78
C ALA A 524 -12.54 -2.04 -13.44
N ARG A 525 -11.22 -1.92 -13.35
CA ARG A 525 -10.52 -1.48 -12.13
C ARG A 525 -10.75 0.01 -11.84
N ASN A 526 -10.84 0.87 -12.87
CA ASN A 526 -11.25 2.27 -12.70
C ASN A 526 -12.69 2.38 -12.16
N LEU A 527 -13.61 1.55 -12.63
CA LEU A 527 -14.95 1.46 -12.06
C LEU A 527 -14.91 0.99 -10.58
N ALA A 528 -14.06 0.03 -10.26
CA ALA A 528 -13.86 -0.42 -8.88
C ALA A 528 -13.30 0.70 -8.00
N THR A 529 -12.28 1.43 -8.46
CA THR A 529 -11.75 2.63 -7.79
C THR A 529 -12.88 3.65 -7.55
N PHE A 530 -13.73 3.90 -8.55
CA PHE A 530 -14.86 4.81 -8.37
C PHE A 530 -15.84 4.31 -7.29
N SER A 531 -16.08 3.01 -7.18
CA SER A 531 -16.91 2.43 -6.10
C SER A 531 -16.31 2.72 -4.71
N THR A 532 -14.98 2.62 -4.60
CA THR A 532 -14.23 2.94 -3.37
C THR A 532 -14.35 4.42 -3.02
N LEU A 533 -14.24 5.31 -4.02
CA LEU A 533 -14.40 6.76 -3.81
C LEU A 533 -15.81 7.13 -3.36
N LEU A 534 -16.86 6.54 -3.94
CA LEU A 534 -18.24 6.77 -3.48
C LEU A 534 -18.45 6.29 -2.04
N ASN A 535 -17.95 5.10 -1.72
CA ASN A 535 -18.01 4.56 -0.36
C ASN A 535 -17.26 5.46 0.65
N LYS A 536 -16.09 5.98 0.25
CA LYS A 536 -15.30 6.93 1.04
C LYS A 536 -16.06 8.23 1.25
N PHE A 537 -16.66 8.78 0.19
CA PHE A 537 -17.51 9.97 0.27
C PHE A 537 -18.70 9.77 1.23
N GLU A 538 -19.44 8.69 1.06
CA GLU A 538 -20.56 8.34 1.92
C GLU A 538 -20.13 8.19 3.39
N TYR A 539 -18.96 7.59 3.61
CA TYR A 539 -18.39 7.47 4.96
C TYR A 539 -18.07 8.84 5.57
N LEU A 540 -17.35 9.68 4.85
CA LEU A 540 -16.93 11.00 5.35
C LEU A 540 -18.13 11.92 5.64
N HIS A 541 -19.20 11.83 4.83
CA HIS A 541 -20.38 12.68 4.92
C HIS A 541 -21.57 12.04 5.67
N HIS A 542 -21.41 10.85 6.26
CA HIS A 542 -22.46 10.16 7.02
C HIS A 542 -23.71 9.82 6.19
N ILE A 543 -23.52 9.42 4.92
CA ILE A 543 -24.61 9.12 4.00
C ILE A 543 -24.84 7.61 3.99
N SER A 544 -25.96 7.15 4.51
CA SER A 544 -26.41 5.76 4.41
C SER A 544 -27.53 5.57 3.38
N VAL A 545 -28.30 6.64 3.14
CA VAL A 545 -29.39 6.70 2.14
C VAL A 545 -29.50 8.12 1.62
N LEU A 546 -30.08 8.31 0.44
CA LEU A 546 -30.41 9.63 -0.06
C LEU A 546 -31.59 10.21 0.73
N ASN A 547 -31.30 11.23 1.55
CA ASN A 547 -32.30 11.89 2.38
C ASN A 547 -32.67 13.26 1.77
N PRO A 548 -33.95 13.55 1.54
CA PRO A 548 -34.40 14.82 0.95
C PRO A 548 -33.89 16.06 1.69
N ALA A 549 -33.78 15.99 3.02
CA ALA A 549 -33.34 17.12 3.84
C ALA A 549 -31.86 17.50 3.57
N TYR A 550 -31.07 16.59 3.06
CA TYR A 550 -29.61 16.75 2.84
C TYR A 550 -29.17 16.54 1.40
N LEU A 551 -30.06 16.21 0.47
CA LEU A 551 -29.72 15.83 -0.89
C LEU A 551 -28.94 16.92 -1.61
N ASP A 552 -29.40 18.16 -1.59
CA ASP A 552 -28.75 19.29 -2.24
C ASP A 552 -27.37 19.59 -1.63
N LYS A 553 -27.25 19.45 -0.31
CA LYS A 553 -25.95 19.57 0.38
C LYS A 553 -25.01 18.44 -0.06
N ASN A 554 -25.48 17.20 -0.05
CA ASN A 554 -24.67 16.04 -0.39
C ASN A 554 -24.19 16.07 -1.86
N LEU A 555 -25.01 16.55 -2.77
CA LEU A 555 -24.63 16.76 -4.17
C LEU A 555 -23.57 17.87 -4.31
N ARG A 556 -23.71 18.99 -3.59
CA ARG A 556 -22.66 20.02 -3.56
C ARG A 556 -21.34 19.48 -3.01
N ASP A 557 -21.39 18.78 -1.90
CA ASP A 557 -20.21 18.20 -1.27
C ASP A 557 -19.55 17.18 -2.18
N LEU A 558 -20.34 16.37 -2.93
CA LEU A 558 -19.82 15.40 -3.90
C LEU A 558 -19.13 16.10 -5.08
N PHE A 559 -19.82 17.02 -5.77
CA PHE A 559 -19.30 17.58 -7.03
C PHE A 559 -18.37 18.79 -6.82
N ASN A 560 -18.71 19.73 -5.92
CA ASN A 560 -17.95 20.98 -5.75
C ASN A 560 -16.76 20.83 -4.80
N GLN A 561 -16.72 19.78 -4.01
CA GLN A 561 -15.63 19.54 -3.07
C GLN A 561 -14.94 18.20 -3.37
N PHE A 562 -15.57 17.09 -3.07
CA PHE A 562 -14.91 15.78 -3.08
C PHE A 562 -14.35 15.41 -4.47
N LEU A 563 -15.17 15.33 -5.51
CA LEU A 563 -14.71 15.00 -6.86
C LEU A 563 -13.81 16.09 -7.44
N ARG A 564 -14.09 17.38 -7.18
CA ARG A 564 -13.24 18.48 -7.62
C ARG A 564 -11.84 18.38 -7.02
N PHE A 565 -11.72 18.20 -5.71
CA PHE A 565 -10.43 18.12 -5.06
C PHE A 565 -9.62 16.88 -5.50
N LEU A 566 -10.30 15.78 -5.77
CA LEU A 566 -9.68 14.61 -6.36
C LEU A 566 -9.23 14.86 -7.81
N TYR A 567 -9.98 15.63 -8.58
CA TYR A 567 -9.61 16.06 -9.94
C TYR A 567 -8.40 16.99 -9.91
N ASP A 568 -8.42 18.02 -9.04
CA ASP A 568 -7.34 19.00 -8.90
C ASP A 568 -6.05 18.38 -8.34
N GLY A 569 -6.16 17.55 -7.30
CA GLY A 569 -5.03 16.84 -6.70
C GLY A 569 -4.51 15.68 -7.53
N GLY A 570 -5.39 15.14 -8.37
CA GLY A 570 -5.16 13.97 -9.20
C GLY A 570 -5.19 12.66 -8.44
N ILE A 571 -5.95 11.72 -8.96
CA ILE A 571 -5.93 10.33 -8.51
C ILE A 571 -5.12 9.53 -9.52
N GLY A 572 -4.25 8.66 -9.01
CA GLY A 572 -3.61 7.63 -9.82
C GLY A 572 -4.64 6.66 -10.38
N GLU A 573 -4.39 6.16 -11.58
CA GLU A 573 -5.08 4.98 -12.06
C GLU A 573 -4.72 3.78 -11.16
N TYR A 574 -5.46 2.68 -11.31
CA TYR A 574 -5.16 1.45 -10.60
C TYR A 574 -3.69 1.04 -10.77
N GLU A 575 -3.01 0.79 -9.66
CA GLU A 575 -1.65 0.26 -9.61
C GLU A 575 -1.73 -1.20 -9.19
N ASP A 576 -1.28 -2.12 -10.07
CA ASP A 576 -1.19 -3.52 -9.71
C ASP A 576 0.05 -3.75 -8.82
N ASP A 577 -0.17 -4.00 -7.55
CA ASP A 577 0.89 -4.26 -6.59
C ASP A 577 1.69 -5.54 -6.90
N SER A 578 1.10 -6.49 -7.64
CA SER A 578 1.73 -7.75 -7.99
C SER A 578 2.68 -7.65 -9.18
N GLU A 579 2.47 -6.67 -10.08
CA GLU A 579 3.27 -6.45 -11.28
C GLU A 579 3.82 -5.02 -11.32
N TYR A 580 5.11 -4.85 -11.53
CA TYR A 580 5.70 -3.52 -11.71
C TYR A 580 5.81 -3.09 -13.18
N ALA A 581 5.69 -4.03 -14.10
CA ALA A 581 5.70 -3.83 -15.53
C ALA A 581 4.69 -4.80 -16.18
N PRO A 582 3.42 -4.39 -16.28
CA PRO A 582 2.38 -5.25 -16.83
C PRO A 582 2.68 -5.63 -18.27
N SER A 583 2.45 -6.91 -18.61
CA SER A 583 2.63 -7.41 -19.97
C SER A 583 1.75 -6.66 -20.97
N GLY A 584 2.28 -6.39 -22.16
CA GLY A 584 1.59 -5.71 -23.25
C GLY A 584 1.61 -4.18 -23.18
N CYS A 585 2.20 -3.56 -22.16
CA CYS A 585 2.23 -2.11 -21.98
C CYS A 585 3.64 -1.56 -21.82
N VAL A 586 3.91 -0.38 -22.37
CA VAL A 586 5.10 0.42 -22.05
C VAL A 586 4.86 1.17 -20.75
N SER A 587 5.81 1.12 -19.81
CA SER A 587 5.70 1.79 -18.51
C SER A 587 6.12 3.26 -18.58
N PHE A 588 5.26 4.18 -18.15
CA PHE A 588 5.56 5.61 -17.94
C PHE A 588 5.59 5.89 -16.43
N LEU A 589 6.78 6.10 -15.89
CA LEU A 589 7.00 6.22 -14.45
C LEU A 589 7.75 7.51 -14.12
N THR A 590 7.54 8.01 -12.90
CA THR A 590 8.48 8.98 -12.35
C THR A 590 9.77 8.27 -11.95
N ILE A 591 10.88 9.00 -11.94
CA ILE A 591 12.17 8.45 -11.49
C ILE A 591 12.06 7.90 -10.05
N HIS A 592 11.24 8.54 -9.20
CA HIS A 592 10.99 8.08 -7.84
C HIS A 592 10.27 6.72 -7.78
N GLN A 593 9.26 6.51 -8.66
CA GLN A 593 8.56 5.22 -8.77
C GLN A 593 9.47 4.10 -9.29
N ALA A 594 10.39 4.44 -10.18
CA ALA A 594 11.33 3.48 -10.76
C ALA A 594 12.44 3.04 -9.79
N LYS A 595 12.55 3.67 -8.62
CA LYS A 595 13.51 3.25 -7.61
C LYS A 595 13.19 1.82 -7.13
N GLY A 596 14.21 0.97 -7.06
CA GLY A 596 14.04 -0.46 -6.77
C GLY A 596 13.72 -1.33 -7.99
N LEU A 597 13.17 -0.75 -9.07
CA LEU A 597 12.82 -1.46 -10.31
C LEU A 597 14.02 -1.58 -11.27
N GLU A 598 13.86 -2.43 -12.29
CA GLU A 598 14.82 -2.60 -13.38
C GLU A 598 14.10 -2.99 -14.67
N PHE A 599 14.58 -2.48 -15.81
CA PHE A 599 13.97 -2.72 -17.10
C PHE A 599 15.06 -3.00 -18.16
N PRO A 600 14.80 -3.89 -19.11
CA PRO A 600 15.72 -4.13 -20.23
C PRO A 600 16.04 -2.87 -21.03
N VAL A 601 15.03 -2.05 -21.33
CA VAL A 601 15.16 -0.78 -22.04
C VAL A 601 14.59 0.35 -21.19
N VAL A 602 15.41 1.36 -20.91
CA VAL A 602 14.99 2.57 -20.18
C VAL A 602 15.19 3.80 -21.05
N VAL A 603 14.11 4.55 -21.23
CA VAL A 603 14.11 5.85 -21.93
C VAL A 603 13.98 6.95 -20.88
N VAL A 604 15.03 7.74 -20.70
CA VAL A 604 15.05 8.85 -19.73
C VAL A 604 14.76 10.16 -20.44
N GLY A 605 13.69 10.80 -19.99
CA GLY A 605 13.28 12.13 -20.44
C GLY A 605 13.53 13.22 -19.39
N SER A 606 12.84 14.36 -19.57
CA SER A 606 12.98 15.55 -18.69
C SER A 606 14.41 16.11 -18.64
N LEU A 607 15.17 16.01 -19.72
CA LEU A 607 16.56 16.48 -19.79
C LEU A 607 16.68 18.01 -19.88
N GLU A 608 15.59 18.74 -20.01
CA GLU A 608 15.50 20.19 -19.85
C GLU A 608 15.65 20.62 -18.38
N ALA A 609 15.59 19.66 -17.46
CA ALA A 609 15.62 19.92 -16.03
C ALA A 609 16.98 20.45 -15.53
N GLY A 610 16.92 21.20 -14.43
CA GLY A 610 18.08 21.63 -13.65
C GLY A 610 17.79 21.55 -12.16
N PRO A 611 18.85 21.77 -11.35
CA PRO A 611 18.71 21.84 -9.88
C PRO A 611 17.71 22.92 -9.46
N ARG A 612 16.74 22.61 -8.64
CA ARG A 612 15.72 23.56 -8.13
C ARG A 612 15.76 23.62 -6.62
N LYS A 613 15.66 24.83 -6.07
CA LYS A 613 15.47 25.03 -4.63
C LYS A 613 14.14 24.35 -4.21
N GLN A 614 14.21 23.47 -3.23
CA GLN A 614 13.05 22.69 -2.74
C GLN A 614 12.64 23.08 -1.30
N TYR A 615 13.31 24.06 -0.69
CA TYR A 615 13.03 24.48 0.67
C TYR A 615 12.55 25.93 0.71
N THR A 616 11.67 26.24 1.65
CA THR A 616 11.13 27.58 1.93
C THR A 616 11.93 28.27 3.04
N ASP A 617 11.56 29.50 3.38
CA ASP A 617 12.19 30.22 4.47
C ASP A 617 11.83 29.57 5.83
N LEU A 618 10.60 29.04 6.00
CA LEU A 618 10.22 28.29 7.20
C LEU A 618 11.02 26.98 7.35
N ASP A 619 11.31 26.27 6.23
CA ASP A 619 12.24 25.13 6.27
C ASP A 619 13.60 25.54 6.83
N ALA A 620 14.15 26.67 6.37
CA ALA A 620 15.44 27.16 6.82
C ALA A 620 15.43 27.55 8.31
N ILE A 621 14.36 28.17 8.78
CA ILE A 621 14.18 28.52 10.19
C ILE A 621 14.16 27.25 11.05
N LEU A 622 13.33 26.26 10.69
CA LEU A 622 13.21 25.00 11.42
C LEU A 622 14.55 24.24 11.44
N GLU A 623 15.20 24.10 10.28
CA GLU A 623 16.45 23.35 10.16
C GLU A 623 17.60 23.98 10.93
N ASN A 624 17.70 25.30 10.96
CA ASN A 624 18.80 26.01 11.65
C ASN A 624 18.58 26.22 13.15
N GLY A 625 17.33 26.19 13.63
CA GLY A 625 17.02 26.57 15.01
C GLY A 625 16.33 25.51 15.87
N TYR A 626 15.60 24.57 15.27
CA TYR A 626 14.64 23.73 16.00
C TYR A 626 14.80 22.22 15.79
N LEU A 627 15.62 21.77 14.85
CA LEU A 627 15.95 20.35 14.73
C LEU A 627 16.94 19.91 15.81
N ALA A 628 16.85 18.67 16.24
CA ALA A 628 17.77 18.06 17.21
C ALA A 628 19.23 18.07 16.74
N LYS A 629 19.47 18.08 15.44
CA LYS A 629 20.79 18.21 14.81
C LYS A 629 20.73 19.27 13.71
N PRO A 630 21.80 20.08 13.52
CA PRO A 630 21.85 21.05 12.42
C PRO A 630 21.77 20.34 11.05
N PRO A 631 21.42 21.07 9.96
CA PRO A 631 21.39 20.48 8.62
C PRO A 631 22.70 19.77 8.30
N PHE A 632 22.60 18.53 7.75
CA PHE A 632 23.79 17.75 7.40
C PHE A 632 24.40 18.24 6.10
N GLU A 633 23.58 18.32 5.06
CA GLU A 633 24.00 18.87 3.77
C GLU A 633 23.78 20.39 3.76
N PRO A 634 24.76 21.19 3.28
CA PRO A 634 24.57 22.63 3.18
C PRO A 634 23.37 22.97 2.29
N LEU A 635 22.43 23.77 2.78
CA LEU A 635 21.16 24.09 2.11
C LEU A 635 21.33 24.57 0.67
N ASP A 636 22.38 25.36 0.38
CA ASP A 636 22.67 25.86 -0.96
C ASP A 636 23.08 24.76 -1.95
N TYR A 637 23.60 23.64 -1.45
CA TYR A 637 24.09 22.52 -2.24
C TYR A 637 23.07 21.38 -2.39
N THR A 638 22.09 21.28 -1.51
CA THR A 638 21.10 20.19 -1.52
C THR A 638 20.43 20.01 -2.87
N LYS A 639 20.06 21.13 -3.55
CA LYS A 639 19.43 21.10 -4.88
C LYS A 639 20.29 20.41 -5.94
N TYR A 640 21.63 20.50 -5.81
CA TYR A 640 22.57 19.85 -6.71
C TYR A 640 22.70 18.38 -6.37
N PHE A 641 22.85 18.03 -5.08
CA PHE A 641 22.97 16.65 -4.63
C PHE A 641 21.74 15.83 -5.01
N ASP A 642 20.54 16.36 -4.72
CA ASP A 642 19.29 15.73 -5.08
C ASP A 642 19.13 15.55 -6.61
N PHE A 643 19.57 16.53 -7.39
CA PHE A 643 19.55 16.46 -8.85
C PHE A 643 20.46 15.36 -9.38
N TRP A 644 21.69 15.26 -8.89
CA TRP A 644 22.63 14.23 -9.31
C TRP A 644 22.16 12.82 -8.92
N ARG A 645 21.67 12.63 -7.70
CA ARG A 645 21.12 11.36 -7.20
C ARG A 645 19.88 10.93 -7.99
N LEU A 646 19.00 11.88 -8.34
CA LEU A 646 17.80 11.61 -9.09
C LEU A 646 18.11 10.97 -10.44
N PHE A 647 18.96 11.60 -11.24
CA PHE A 647 19.29 11.08 -12.56
C PHE A 647 20.23 9.87 -12.53
N TYR A 648 21.09 9.77 -11.53
CA TYR A 648 21.83 8.52 -11.27
C TYR A 648 20.87 7.34 -11.08
N THR A 649 19.83 7.55 -10.28
CA THR A 649 18.81 6.51 -10.08
C THR A 649 18.13 6.16 -11.41
N ALA A 650 17.77 7.14 -12.23
CA ALA A 650 17.14 6.89 -13.53
C ALA A 650 18.04 6.06 -14.45
N PHE A 651 19.29 6.45 -14.61
CA PHE A 651 20.23 5.78 -15.53
C PHE A 651 20.55 4.35 -15.07
N SER A 652 20.60 4.11 -13.76
CA SER A 652 20.89 2.80 -13.18
C SER A 652 19.72 1.81 -13.22
N ARG A 653 18.58 2.18 -13.81
CA ARG A 653 17.44 1.25 -13.99
C ARG A 653 17.56 0.38 -15.22
N ALA A 654 18.37 0.80 -16.21
CA ALA A 654 18.55 0.07 -17.48
C ALA A 654 19.42 -1.18 -17.30
N GLN A 655 18.99 -2.28 -17.91
CA GLN A 655 19.76 -3.52 -17.99
C GLN A 655 20.58 -3.57 -19.29
N ASN A 656 19.91 -3.51 -20.44
CA ASN A 656 20.51 -3.75 -21.75
C ASN A 656 20.66 -2.47 -22.58
N LEU A 657 19.71 -1.52 -22.49
CA LEU A 657 19.69 -0.31 -23.30
C LEU A 657 19.23 0.91 -22.51
N LEU A 658 20.03 1.95 -22.47
CA LEU A 658 19.70 3.26 -21.93
C LEU A 658 19.53 4.26 -23.08
N VAL A 659 18.39 4.91 -23.15
CA VAL A 659 18.05 5.92 -24.15
C VAL A 659 17.84 7.26 -23.48
N LEU A 660 18.52 8.29 -23.92
CA LEU A 660 18.26 9.65 -23.49
C LEU A 660 17.40 10.35 -24.52
N THR A 661 16.21 10.84 -24.15
CA THR A 661 15.34 11.56 -25.06
C THR A 661 15.20 13.03 -24.67
N SER A 662 15.36 13.90 -25.65
CA SER A 662 15.20 15.35 -25.50
C SER A 662 14.55 15.95 -26.72
N PHE A 663 13.97 17.14 -26.56
CA PHE A 663 13.40 17.93 -27.65
C PHE A 663 14.07 19.30 -27.73
N GLU A 664 14.14 19.86 -28.96
CA GLU A 664 14.63 21.21 -29.22
C GLU A 664 13.50 22.19 -28.99
N ARG A 665 13.69 23.17 -28.11
CA ARG A 665 12.77 24.30 -27.95
C ARG A 665 13.27 25.47 -28.80
N GLY A 666 12.42 26.02 -29.67
CA GLY A 666 12.63 27.33 -30.24
C GLY A 666 12.50 28.38 -29.14
N GLY A 667 13.57 29.12 -28.79
CA GLY A 667 13.55 30.18 -27.78
C GLY A 667 14.73 30.18 -26.81
N THR A 668 14.61 30.93 -25.72
CA THR A 668 15.70 31.28 -24.80
C THR A 668 16.20 30.18 -23.86
N GLN A 669 15.59 28.97 -23.84
CA GLN A 669 16.04 27.86 -23.04
C GLN A 669 16.38 26.63 -23.90
N PRO A 670 17.68 26.29 -24.05
CA PRO A 670 18.07 25.09 -24.76
C PRO A 670 17.61 23.82 -24.03
N ALA A 671 17.12 22.85 -24.75
CA ALA A 671 16.91 21.50 -24.27
C ALA A 671 17.79 20.56 -25.11
N PRO A 672 18.58 19.68 -24.51
CA PRO A 672 18.78 19.45 -23.09
C PRO A 672 19.46 20.59 -22.33
N SER A 673 19.24 20.67 -21.03
CA SER A 673 19.88 21.69 -20.20
C SER A 673 21.40 21.52 -20.15
N LYS A 674 22.11 22.57 -19.72
CA LYS A 674 23.60 22.58 -19.63
C LYS A 674 24.18 21.41 -18.83
N TYR A 675 23.42 20.78 -17.96
CA TYR A 675 23.87 19.65 -17.15
C TYR A 675 23.93 18.34 -17.95
N PHE A 676 23.17 18.25 -19.06
CA PHE A 676 23.13 17.05 -19.89
C PHE A 676 23.75 17.29 -21.28
N SER A 677 23.81 18.51 -21.79
CA SER A 677 24.08 18.83 -23.19
C SER A 677 25.33 18.14 -23.74
N ASP A 678 26.49 18.28 -23.02
CA ASP A 678 27.75 17.73 -23.51
C ASP A 678 27.70 16.20 -23.61
N ARG A 679 27.09 15.54 -22.62
CA ARG A 679 26.94 14.09 -22.60
C ARG A 679 25.93 13.61 -23.63
N PHE A 680 24.81 14.30 -23.74
CA PHE A 680 23.74 13.97 -24.69
C PHE A 680 24.21 14.04 -26.14
N TYR A 681 24.89 15.13 -26.52
CA TYR A 681 25.37 15.28 -27.87
C TYR A 681 26.60 14.40 -28.22
N ALA A 682 27.32 13.90 -27.23
CA ALA A 682 28.37 12.89 -27.41
C ALA A 682 27.85 11.48 -27.66
N LEU A 683 26.57 11.19 -27.37
CA LEU A 683 25.97 9.87 -27.59
C LEU A 683 25.66 9.64 -29.08
N PRO A 684 25.77 8.39 -29.56
CA PRO A 684 25.28 8.02 -30.87
C PRO A 684 23.77 8.24 -30.96
N ASP A 685 23.35 8.77 -32.10
CA ASP A 685 21.93 8.89 -32.42
C ASP A 685 21.34 7.49 -32.67
N TRP A 686 20.08 7.26 -32.29
CA TRP A 686 19.40 5.97 -32.45
C TRP A 686 19.26 5.56 -33.93
N ARG A 687 19.33 6.52 -34.88
CA ARG A 687 19.36 6.27 -36.34
C ARG A 687 20.76 5.94 -36.86
N SER A 688 21.80 6.10 -36.01
CA SER A 688 23.19 5.80 -36.43
C SER A 688 23.33 4.34 -36.87
N PRO A 689 24.11 4.05 -37.91
CA PRO A 689 24.45 2.67 -38.29
C PRO A 689 25.15 1.88 -37.17
N ALA A 690 25.77 2.56 -36.20
CA ALA A 690 26.38 1.92 -35.05
C ALA A 690 25.35 1.30 -34.08
N PHE A 691 24.14 1.81 -34.02
CA PHE A 691 23.07 1.24 -33.20
C PHE A 691 22.36 0.13 -33.97
N GLN A 692 22.52 -1.09 -33.55
CA GLN A 692 22.02 -2.31 -34.18
C GLN A 692 21.20 -3.14 -33.19
N PRO A 693 19.94 -2.75 -32.90
CA PRO A 693 19.12 -3.48 -31.93
C PRO A 693 18.84 -4.92 -32.34
N GLU A 694 18.97 -5.26 -33.64
CA GLU A 694 18.79 -6.60 -34.19
C GLU A 694 19.86 -7.60 -33.67
N GLN A 695 21.00 -7.09 -33.20
CA GLN A 695 22.11 -7.86 -32.65
C GLN A 695 22.19 -7.79 -31.11
N MET A 696 21.29 -7.07 -30.48
CA MET A 696 21.20 -7.00 -29.02
C MET A 696 20.27 -8.09 -28.51
N THR A 697 20.49 -8.52 -27.27
CA THR A 697 19.54 -9.38 -26.56
C THR A 697 18.91 -8.59 -25.43
N PHE A 698 17.58 -8.55 -25.39
CA PHE A 698 16.85 -7.91 -24.29
C PHE A 698 16.33 -8.98 -23.35
N GLU A 699 16.67 -8.85 -22.09
CA GLU A 699 16.17 -9.75 -21.06
C GLU A 699 14.64 -9.63 -20.93
N ARG A 700 14.00 -10.70 -20.48
CA ARG A 700 12.60 -10.61 -20.10
C ARG A 700 12.48 -9.92 -18.75
N VAL A 701 11.42 -9.14 -18.59
CA VAL A 701 11.10 -8.61 -17.26
C VAL A 701 10.91 -9.78 -16.29
N LYS A 702 11.62 -9.74 -15.19
CA LYS A 702 11.48 -10.78 -14.15
C LYS A 702 10.06 -10.75 -13.59
N ALA A 703 9.34 -11.83 -13.78
CA ALA A 703 8.10 -12.03 -13.05
C ALA A 703 8.44 -12.15 -11.56
N ILE A 704 8.05 -11.16 -10.78
CA ILE A 704 8.11 -11.27 -9.32
C ILE A 704 6.84 -12.04 -8.95
N ASN A 705 6.99 -13.35 -8.79
CA ASN A 705 5.88 -14.19 -8.36
C ASN A 705 5.65 -13.94 -6.87
N LEU A 706 4.97 -12.82 -6.54
CA LEU A 706 4.61 -12.52 -5.17
C LEU A 706 3.56 -13.54 -4.73
N LYS A 707 3.88 -14.28 -3.67
CA LYS A 707 2.91 -15.21 -3.09
C LYS A 707 1.76 -14.40 -2.50
N ARG A 708 0.56 -14.68 -2.98
CA ARG A 708 -0.68 -14.12 -2.43
C ARG A 708 -1.06 -14.86 -1.15
N GLU A 709 -1.72 -14.15 -0.26
CA GLU A 709 -2.25 -14.70 0.99
C GLU A 709 -3.69 -15.13 0.81
N TYR A 710 -4.00 -16.36 1.22
CA TYR A 710 -5.35 -16.90 1.16
C TYR A 710 -5.79 -17.39 2.53
N SER A 711 -6.99 -16.99 2.95
CA SER A 711 -7.65 -17.46 4.16
C SER A 711 -8.92 -18.25 3.82
N PHE A 712 -9.31 -19.15 4.71
CA PHE A 712 -10.50 -19.97 4.50
C PHE A 712 -11.77 -19.11 4.43
N THR A 713 -11.96 -18.18 5.35
CA THR A 713 -13.19 -17.38 5.44
C THR A 713 -13.29 -16.32 4.35
N SER A 714 -12.23 -15.52 4.17
CA SER A 714 -12.26 -14.35 3.27
C SER A 714 -12.11 -14.68 1.79
N HIS A 715 -11.50 -15.84 1.46
CA HIS A 715 -11.22 -16.23 0.09
C HIS A 715 -11.95 -17.49 -0.31
N ILE A 716 -11.69 -18.64 0.35
CA ILE A 716 -12.21 -19.92 -0.08
C ILE A 716 -13.73 -19.99 0.07
N THR A 717 -14.25 -19.64 1.24
CA THR A 717 -15.70 -19.65 1.47
C THR A 717 -16.45 -18.69 0.53
N LEU A 718 -15.87 -17.49 0.28
CA LEU A 718 -16.48 -16.54 -0.64
C LEU A 718 -16.52 -17.08 -2.07
N PHE A 719 -15.38 -17.63 -2.55
CA PHE A 719 -15.28 -18.22 -3.87
C PHE A 719 -16.24 -19.43 -4.07
N GLU A 720 -16.28 -20.34 -3.10
CA GLU A 720 -17.19 -21.50 -3.13
C GLU A 720 -18.65 -21.09 -3.09
N ASN A 721 -18.98 -20.03 -2.35
CA ASN A 721 -20.32 -19.49 -2.29
C ASN A 721 -20.74 -18.82 -3.61
N CYS A 722 -19.85 -18.01 -4.20
CA CYS A 722 -20.07 -17.35 -5.48
C CYS A 722 -18.74 -16.85 -6.07
N ALA A 723 -18.25 -17.54 -7.10
CA ALA A 723 -16.99 -17.16 -7.76
C ALA A 723 -17.07 -15.77 -8.43
N GLU A 724 -18.26 -15.35 -8.90
CA GLU A 724 -18.47 -14.01 -9.47
C GLU A 724 -18.36 -12.92 -8.39
N GLN A 725 -18.92 -13.15 -7.20
CA GLN A 725 -18.78 -12.24 -6.06
C GLN A 725 -17.32 -12.12 -5.63
N TYR A 726 -16.58 -13.23 -5.62
CA TYR A 726 -15.14 -13.24 -5.37
C TYR A 726 -14.42 -12.38 -6.40
N ARG A 727 -14.69 -12.60 -7.70
CA ARG A 727 -14.08 -11.84 -8.80
C ARG A 727 -14.28 -10.32 -8.62
N PHE A 728 -15.50 -9.90 -8.31
CA PHE A 728 -15.79 -8.48 -8.12
C PHE A 728 -15.08 -7.89 -6.90
N PHE A 729 -15.23 -8.51 -5.72
CA PHE A 729 -14.82 -7.89 -4.47
C PHE A 729 -13.38 -8.22 -4.05
N LYS A 730 -12.74 -9.22 -4.67
CA LYS A 730 -11.35 -9.61 -4.35
C LYS A 730 -10.37 -9.40 -5.50
N GLU A 731 -10.75 -9.75 -6.73
CA GLU A 731 -9.85 -9.60 -7.88
C GLU A 731 -9.93 -8.22 -8.52
N LEU A 732 -11.13 -7.67 -8.69
CA LEU A 732 -11.34 -6.34 -9.24
C LEU A 732 -11.37 -5.25 -8.17
N GLU A 733 -11.45 -5.61 -6.89
CA GLU A 733 -11.42 -4.71 -5.73
C GLU A 733 -12.59 -3.72 -5.65
N PHE A 734 -13.76 -4.08 -6.17
CA PHE A 734 -14.97 -3.31 -5.92
C PHE A 734 -15.28 -3.26 -4.43
N THR A 735 -15.66 -2.11 -3.93
CA THR A 735 -16.05 -1.94 -2.53
C THR A 735 -17.52 -2.21 -2.36
N PRO A 736 -17.95 -3.22 -1.60
CA PRO A 736 -19.37 -3.52 -1.39
C PRO A 736 -20.08 -2.35 -0.70
N ILE A 737 -21.39 -2.23 -0.95
CA ILE A 737 -22.24 -1.28 -0.23
C ILE A 737 -22.18 -1.61 1.25
N ARG A 738 -22.01 -0.58 2.08
CA ARG A 738 -21.99 -0.76 3.53
C ARG A 738 -23.32 -1.29 4.02
N VAL A 739 -23.35 -2.56 4.34
CA VAL A 739 -24.44 -3.15 5.12
C VAL A 739 -24.22 -2.81 6.58
N SER A 740 -25.28 -2.68 7.34
CA SER A 740 -25.21 -2.53 8.81
C SER A 740 -24.25 -3.61 9.34
N PRO A 741 -23.11 -3.24 9.92
CA PRO A 741 -22.06 -4.21 10.24
C PRO A 741 -22.60 -5.21 11.26
N MET A 742 -21.98 -6.38 11.31
CA MET A 742 -22.24 -7.38 12.35
C MET A 742 -21.71 -6.89 13.73
N LEU A 743 -22.08 -5.63 14.07
CA LEU A 743 -21.67 -4.94 15.30
C LEU A 743 -21.80 -5.80 16.53
N PHE A 744 -22.88 -6.57 16.61
CA PHE A 744 -23.14 -7.47 17.73
C PHE A 744 -22.02 -8.52 17.89
N GLY A 745 -21.71 -9.23 16.80
CA GLY A 745 -20.67 -10.26 16.81
C GLY A 745 -19.30 -9.69 17.14
N THR A 746 -18.92 -8.62 16.42
CA THR A 746 -17.63 -7.95 16.61
C THR A 746 -17.46 -7.43 18.04
N LEU A 747 -18.49 -6.84 18.63
CA LEU A 747 -18.47 -6.33 20.01
C LEU A 747 -18.26 -7.44 21.02
N VAL A 748 -18.95 -8.57 20.86
CA VAL A 748 -18.80 -9.75 21.72
C VAL A 748 -17.38 -10.31 21.62
N HIS A 749 -16.87 -10.56 20.41
CA HIS A 749 -15.51 -11.07 20.18
C HIS A 749 -14.45 -10.15 20.77
N GLN A 750 -14.48 -8.86 20.46
CA GLN A 750 -13.51 -7.88 20.95
C GLN A 750 -13.45 -7.82 22.47
N THR A 751 -14.61 -7.96 23.14
CA THR A 751 -14.64 -7.91 24.61
C THR A 751 -14.11 -9.22 25.23
N ILE A 752 -14.40 -10.37 24.61
CA ILE A 752 -13.84 -11.67 25.04
C ILE A 752 -12.30 -11.67 24.84
N GLU A 753 -11.82 -11.12 23.73
CA GLU A 753 -10.38 -10.94 23.47
C GLU A 753 -9.69 -10.11 24.58
N ASP A 754 -10.30 -8.99 25.01
CA ASP A 754 -9.76 -8.17 26.10
C ASP A 754 -9.65 -8.99 27.40
N VAL A 755 -10.63 -9.84 27.70
CA VAL A 755 -10.57 -10.75 28.84
C VAL A 755 -9.38 -11.71 28.70
N HIS A 756 -9.19 -12.35 27.54
CA HIS A 756 -8.10 -13.27 27.32
C HIS A 756 -6.73 -12.60 27.43
N LYS A 757 -6.56 -11.41 26.85
CA LYS A 757 -5.30 -10.66 26.93
C LYS A 757 -4.91 -10.32 28.36
N ILE A 758 -5.87 -9.96 29.21
CA ILE A 758 -5.63 -9.71 30.64
C ILE A 758 -5.25 -11.01 31.40
N VAL A 759 -5.90 -12.12 31.08
CA VAL A 759 -5.58 -13.43 31.65
C VAL A 759 -4.16 -13.86 31.26
N LEU A 760 -3.79 -13.76 30.01
CA LEU A 760 -2.45 -14.10 29.51
C LEU A 760 -1.32 -13.26 30.12
N ARG A 761 -1.63 -12.05 30.62
CA ARG A 761 -0.70 -11.21 31.39
C ARG A 761 -0.54 -11.61 32.84
N GLY A 762 -1.28 -12.63 33.30
CA GLY A 762 -1.30 -13.02 34.70
C GLY A 762 -2.19 -12.12 35.61
N GLU A 763 -2.98 -11.21 34.99
CA GLU A 763 -3.85 -10.27 35.70
C GLU A 763 -5.31 -10.72 35.78
N ALA A 764 -5.55 -12.04 35.84
CA ALA A 764 -6.90 -12.63 35.88
C ALA A 764 -7.79 -12.08 37.02
N HIS A 765 -7.18 -11.61 38.11
CA HIS A 765 -7.89 -10.97 39.22
C HIS A 765 -8.62 -9.66 38.82
N ARG A 766 -8.24 -9.02 37.76
CA ARG A 766 -8.89 -7.82 37.23
C ARG A 766 -10.18 -8.13 36.44
N VAL A 767 -10.42 -9.37 36.05
CA VAL A 767 -11.61 -9.78 35.30
C VAL A 767 -12.80 -9.88 36.25
N THR A 768 -13.33 -8.73 36.65
CA THR A 768 -14.55 -8.60 37.46
C THR A 768 -15.73 -8.18 36.55
N ALA A 769 -16.95 -8.49 36.97
CA ALA A 769 -18.15 -8.13 36.23
C ALA A 769 -18.17 -6.64 35.86
N LYS A 770 -17.84 -5.75 36.80
CA LYS A 770 -17.77 -4.31 36.58
C LYS A 770 -16.69 -3.90 35.54
N GLN A 771 -15.54 -4.54 35.60
CA GLN A 771 -14.45 -4.24 34.69
C GLN A 771 -14.76 -4.72 33.27
N VAL A 772 -15.36 -5.93 33.12
CA VAL A 772 -15.82 -6.45 31.83
C VAL A 772 -16.87 -5.54 31.21
N GLU A 773 -17.83 -5.05 32.02
CA GLU A 773 -18.81 -4.06 31.57
C GLU A 773 -18.14 -2.75 31.10
N THR A 774 -17.12 -2.28 31.81
CA THR A 774 -16.35 -1.10 31.44
C THR A 774 -15.67 -1.29 30.07
N TRP A 775 -14.97 -2.42 29.85
CA TRP A 775 -14.36 -2.75 28.56
C TRP A 775 -15.39 -2.86 27.44
N PHE A 776 -16.51 -3.55 27.71
CA PHE A 776 -17.61 -3.68 26.77
C PHE A 776 -18.17 -2.32 26.32
N GLN A 777 -18.44 -1.41 27.27
CA GLN A 777 -18.95 -0.07 26.96
C GLN A 777 -17.93 0.75 26.15
N ALA A 778 -16.63 0.66 26.50
CA ALA A 778 -15.59 1.34 25.74
C ALA A 778 -15.50 0.81 24.30
N ASN A 779 -15.54 -0.52 24.11
CA ASN A 779 -15.53 -1.15 22.79
C ASN A 779 -16.77 -0.76 21.98
N TYR A 780 -17.95 -0.76 22.60
CA TYR A 780 -19.19 -0.32 21.95
C TYR A 780 -19.12 1.12 21.47
N GLN A 781 -18.71 2.05 22.34
CA GLN A 781 -18.60 3.46 21.97
C GLN A 781 -17.65 3.69 20.81
N ASN A 782 -16.49 3.03 20.83
CA ASN A 782 -15.50 3.16 19.76
C ASN A 782 -15.99 2.54 18.45
N LEU A 783 -16.60 1.35 18.52
CA LEU A 783 -17.14 0.66 17.36
C LEU A 783 -18.33 1.41 16.74
N ALA A 784 -19.26 1.88 17.58
CA ALA A 784 -20.40 2.67 17.14
C ALA A 784 -19.97 4.00 16.52
N LYS A 785 -18.94 4.66 17.07
CA LYS A 785 -18.37 5.90 16.51
C LYS A 785 -17.71 5.65 15.16
N LYS A 786 -16.95 4.57 15.01
CA LYS A 786 -16.29 4.19 13.76
C LYS A 786 -17.28 3.80 12.68
N GLU A 787 -18.16 2.86 12.99
CA GLU A 787 -19.14 2.33 12.02
C GLU A 787 -20.35 3.25 11.83
N ARG A 788 -20.56 4.20 12.75
CA ARG A 788 -21.67 5.16 12.75
C ARG A 788 -23.05 4.49 12.80
N VAL A 789 -23.09 3.32 13.43
CA VAL A 789 -24.30 2.52 13.65
C VAL A 789 -24.46 2.26 15.15
N TYR A 790 -25.69 2.35 15.64
CA TYR A 790 -26.01 2.14 17.04
C TYR A 790 -26.88 0.91 17.22
N LEU A 791 -26.51 0.05 18.18
CA LEU A 791 -27.36 -1.07 18.58
C LEU A 791 -28.51 -0.58 19.45
N ALA A 792 -29.68 -1.19 19.26
CA ALA A 792 -30.80 -0.96 20.19
C ALA A 792 -30.43 -1.36 21.62
N PRO A 793 -30.90 -0.68 22.67
CA PRO A 793 -30.57 -0.99 24.06
C PRO A 793 -30.78 -2.46 24.46
N THR A 794 -31.81 -3.08 23.92
CA THR A 794 -32.11 -4.51 24.13
C THR A 794 -31.06 -5.41 23.53
N THR A 795 -30.61 -5.09 22.29
CA THR A 795 -29.55 -5.83 21.57
C THR A 795 -28.20 -5.63 22.28
N LEU A 796 -27.92 -4.42 22.75
CA LEU A 796 -26.68 -4.13 23.50
C LEU A 796 -26.63 -4.89 24.82
N LYS A 797 -27.76 -4.97 25.55
CA LYS A 797 -27.86 -5.76 26.77
C LYS A 797 -27.68 -7.27 26.49
N ALA A 798 -28.22 -7.75 25.38
CA ALA A 798 -28.02 -9.15 24.96
C ALA A 798 -26.55 -9.45 24.67
N ALA A 799 -25.85 -8.55 23.96
CA ALA A 799 -24.42 -8.71 23.66
C ALA A 799 -23.56 -8.75 24.95
N LEU A 800 -23.80 -7.86 25.92
CA LEU A 800 -23.15 -7.91 27.22
C LEU A 800 -23.45 -9.22 27.93
N GLY A 801 -24.69 -9.70 27.85
CA GLY A 801 -25.10 -10.99 28.44
C GLY A 801 -24.32 -12.17 27.85
N HIS A 802 -23.97 -12.16 26.57
CA HIS A 802 -23.13 -13.16 25.93
C HIS A 802 -21.73 -13.19 26.55
N VAL A 803 -21.11 -12.04 26.71
CA VAL A 803 -19.77 -11.91 27.29
C VAL A 803 -19.78 -12.33 28.77
N MET A 804 -20.75 -11.87 29.53
CA MET A 804 -20.83 -12.20 30.98
C MET A 804 -21.03 -13.69 31.21
N ARG A 805 -21.87 -14.35 30.40
CA ARG A 805 -22.04 -15.83 30.48
C ARG A 805 -20.75 -16.56 30.16
N TYR A 806 -20.02 -16.11 29.12
CA TYR A 806 -18.72 -16.67 28.79
C TYR A 806 -17.76 -16.58 29.97
N VAL A 807 -17.57 -15.39 30.52
CA VAL A 807 -16.68 -15.15 31.67
C VAL A 807 -17.08 -16.03 32.87
N GLN A 808 -18.37 -16.12 33.19
CA GLN A 808 -18.85 -16.93 34.31
C GLN A 808 -18.58 -18.44 34.10
N ARG A 809 -18.75 -18.94 32.86
CA ARG A 809 -18.60 -20.37 32.57
C ARG A 809 -17.15 -20.83 32.48
N GLU A 810 -16.28 -19.99 31.93
CA GLU A 810 -14.91 -20.37 31.54
C GLU A 810 -13.85 -19.88 32.54
N SER A 811 -14.21 -19.07 33.55
CA SER A 811 -13.25 -18.50 34.52
C SER A 811 -12.41 -19.57 35.26
N SER A 812 -12.94 -20.76 35.46
CA SER A 812 -12.21 -21.87 36.11
C SER A 812 -11.20 -22.57 35.19
N ARG A 813 -11.13 -22.20 33.89
CA ARG A 813 -10.27 -22.82 32.88
C ARG A 813 -9.27 -21.85 32.27
N TRP A 814 -9.09 -20.66 32.82
CA TRP A 814 -8.20 -19.65 32.31
C TRP A 814 -6.73 -20.06 32.40
N ASP A 815 -6.37 -20.92 33.30
CA ASP A 815 -5.05 -21.52 33.41
C ASP A 815 -4.66 -22.38 32.18
N ARG A 816 -5.62 -22.78 31.37
CA ARG A 816 -5.40 -23.55 30.15
C ARG A 816 -5.17 -22.69 28.91
N ILE A 817 -5.45 -21.38 28.98
CA ILE A 817 -5.27 -20.47 27.87
C ILE A 817 -3.78 -20.31 27.56
N GLN A 818 -3.36 -20.66 26.35
CA GLN A 818 -1.99 -20.47 25.86
C GLN A 818 -1.86 -19.25 24.99
N GLU A 819 -2.77 -19.10 24.04
CA GLU A 819 -2.77 -17.99 23.09
C GLU A 819 -4.21 -17.58 22.74
N ALA A 820 -4.42 -16.31 22.37
CA ALA A 820 -5.71 -15.79 21.96
C ALA A 820 -5.56 -14.80 20.82
N GLU A 821 -6.47 -14.83 19.84
CA GLU A 821 -6.47 -14.03 18.62
C GLU A 821 -5.12 -14.12 17.88
N VAL A 822 -4.77 -15.33 17.50
CA VAL A 822 -3.45 -15.66 16.95
C VAL A 822 -3.53 -15.73 15.44
N ASP A 823 -2.83 -14.82 14.79
CA ASP A 823 -2.62 -14.90 13.36
C ASP A 823 -1.54 -15.92 13.00
N ILE A 824 -1.90 -16.89 12.21
CA ILE A 824 -1.02 -17.97 11.80
C ILE A 824 -0.91 -18.02 10.29
N SER A 825 0.30 -18.23 9.80
CA SER A 825 0.56 -18.44 8.39
C SER A 825 1.41 -19.69 8.13
N LEU A 826 1.17 -20.32 6.98
CA LEU A 826 1.96 -21.42 6.46
C LEU A 826 2.32 -21.13 5.01
N VAL A 827 3.60 -21.09 4.73
CA VAL A 827 4.11 -20.89 3.36
C VAL A 827 3.99 -22.20 2.59
N LYS A 828 3.26 -22.14 1.48
CA LYS A 828 3.17 -23.22 0.49
C LYS A 828 3.97 -22.84 -0.77
N ASP A 829 4.09 -23.76 -1.72
CA ASP A 829 4.91 -23.55 -2.93
C ASP A 829 4.43 -22.35 -3.75
N GLU A 830 3.13 -22.17 -3.92
CA GLU A 830 2.54 -21.13 -4.78
C GLU A 830 1.90 -19.96 -4.01
N TYR A 831 1.53 -20.15 -2.74
CA TYR A 831 0.80 -19.16 -1.96
C TYR A 831 1.11 -19.23 -0.46
N ILE A 832 0.60 -18.30 0.32
CA ILE A 832 0.64 -18.29 1.79
C ILE A 832 -0.76 -18.60 2.31
N LEU A 833 -0.89 -19.70 3.05
CA LEU A 833 -2.13 -20.03 3.77
C LEU A 833 -2.16 -19.26 5.08
N THR A 834 -3.20 -18.47 5.32
CA THR A 834 -3.35 -17.66 6.53
C THR A 834 -4.63 -18.00 7.29
N GLY A 835 -4.61 -17.79 8.60
CA GLY A 835 -5.78 -17.93 9.46
C GLY A 835 -5.61 -17.20 10.77
N SER A 836 -6.70 -16.80 11.40
CA SER A 836 -6.72 -16.25 12.75
C SER A 836 -7.52 -17.18 13.64
N VAL A 837 -6.92 -17.61 14.74
CA VAL A 837 -7.52 -18.53 15.72
C VAL A 837 -7.91 -17.77 16.96
N ASP A 838 -9.21 -17.76 17.28
CA ASP A 838 -9.73 -16.97 18.39
C ASP A 838 -9.10 -17.39 19.75
N LEU A 839 -8.90 -18.72 19.98
CA LEU A 839 -8.34 -19.19 21.24
C LEU A 839 -7.64 -20.55 21.08
N ILE A 840 -6.43 -20.67 21.62
CA ILE A 840 -5.68 -21.92 21.78
C ILE A 840 -5.55 -22.24 23.27
N ARG A 841 -5.94 -23.45 23.65
CA ARG A 841 -5.86 -23.94 25.02
C ARG A 841 -5.00 -25.20 25.13
N GLY A 842 -4.14 -25.28 26.15
CA GLY A 842 -3.35 -26.48 26.43
C GLY A 842 -4.13 -27.55 27.15
N GLU A 843 -3.92 -28.82 26.79
CA GLU A 843 -4.45 -29.98 27.46
C GLU A 843 -3.45 -31.15 27.42
N ARG A 844 -2.85 -31.50 28.56
CA ARG A 844 -2.02 -32.74 28.76
C ARG A 844 -1.00 -32.96 27.61
N GLY A 845 -0.28 -31.92 27.19
CA GLY A 845 0.73 -32.01 26.13
C GLY A 845 0.16 -31.91 24.70
N THR A 846 -1.11 -31.64 24.56
CA THR A 846 -1.80 -31.31 23.31
C THR A 846 -2.47 -29.95 23.43
N VAL A 847 -2.97 -29.43 22.32
CA VAL A 847 -3.76 -28.19 22.28
C VAL A 847 -5.17 -28.44 21.77
N GLU A 848 -6.10 -27.62 22.21
CA GLU A 848 -7.45 -27.48 21.68
C GLU A 848 -7.60 -26.11 21.03
N ILE A 849 -8.30 -26.02 19.92
CA ILE A 849 -8.66 -24.75 19.29
C ILE A 849 -10.14 -24.46 19.51
N VAL A 850 -10.47 -23.20 19.76
CA VAL A 850 -11.83 -22.72 19.98
C VAL A 850 -12.09 -21.53 19.10
N ASP A 851 -13.19 -21.54 18.37
CA ASP A 851 -13.71 -20.47 17.53
C ASP A 851 -15.06 -20.01 18.07
N PHE A 852 -15.24 -18.71 18.30
CA PHE A 852 -16.44 -18.15 18.90
C PHE A 852 -17.52 -17.85 17.87
N LYS A 853 -18.77 -18.17 18.24
CA LYS A 853 -19.95 -17.82 17.43
C LYS A 853 -20.91 -17.01 18.31
N SER A 854 -21.20 -15.77 17.91
CA SER A 854 -22.04 -14.83 18.66
C SER A 854 -23.53 -15.06 18.44
N GLU A 855 -23.97 -16.30 18.40
CA GLU A 855 -25.34 -16.73 18.17
C GLU A 855 -25.71 -17.90 19.10
N LYS A 856 -26.97 -18.32 19.05
CA LYS A 856 -27.42 -19.53 19.74
C LYS A 856 -26.91 -20.77 19.01
N LYS A 857 -26.68 -21.84 19.79
CA LYS A 857 -26.27 -23.13 19.24
C LYS A 857 -27.31 -23.63 18.23
N PRO A 858 -26.93 -23.96 16.99
CA PRO A 858 -27.87 -24.41 15.99
C PRO A 858 -28.39 -25.82 16.26
N ASP A 859 -29.52 -26.14 15.61
CA ASP A 859 -30.00 -27.51 15.56
C ASP A 859 -29.04 -28.34 14.68
N LEU A 860 -28.33 -29.28 15.28
CA LEU A 860 -27.25 -30.06 14.66
C LEU A 860 -27.74 -30.91 13.46
N GLU A 861 -29.02 -31.25 13.41
CA GLU A 861 -29.59 -32.05 12.33
C GLU A 861 -30.05 -31.17 11.15
N LYS A 862 -30.62 -30.01 11.45
CA LYS A 862 -31.18 -29.13 10.43
C LYS A 862 -30.15 -28.26 9.73
N GLU A 863 -29.04 -27.92 10.42
CA GLU A 863 -28.02 -27.01 9.94
C GLU A 863 -26.69 -27.72 9.58
N ARG A 864 -26.76 -28.95 9.09
CA ARG A 864 -25.61 -29.77 8.76
C ARG A 864 -24.60 -29.09 7.82
N GLU A 865 -25.07 -28.46 6.74
CA GLU A 865 -24.20 -27.78 5.77
C GLU A 865 -23.39 -26.64 6.43
N ARG A 866 -24.02 -25.88 7.31
CA ARG A 866 -23.38 -24.79 8.05
C ARG A 866 -22.32 -25.33 9.02
N LEU A 867 -22.63 -26.36 9.74
CA LEU A 867 -21.70 -27.02 10.66
C LEU A 867 -20.52 -27.66 9.92
N GLN A 868 -20.73 -28.28 8.77
CA GLN A 868 -19.64 -28.81 7.94
C GLN A 868 -18.70 -27.70 7.47
N ARG A 869 -19.20 -26.53 7.14
CA ARG A 869 -18.39 -25.37 6.75
C ARG A 869 -17.52 -24.88 7.91
N TYR A 870 -18.09 -24.76 9.10
CA TYR A 870 -17.34 -24.41 10.30
C TYR A 870 -16.31 -25.48 10.69
N GLN A 871 -16.65 -26.75 10.52
CA GLN A 871 -15.70 -27.84 10.73
C GLN A 871 -14.50 -27.72 9.78
N ARG A 872 -14.72 -27.47 8.50
CA ARG A 872 -13.63 -27.25 7.51
C ARG A 872 -12.75 -26.06 7.89
N GLN A 873 -13.33 -24.96 8.40
CA GLN A 873 -12.57 -23.81 8.93
C GLN A 873 -11.65 -24.26 10.08
N LEU A 874 -12.18 -24.98 11.04
CA LEU A 874 -11.40 -25.50 12.17
C LEU A 874 -10.33 -26.52 11.74
N GLU A 875 -10.61 -27.34 10.73
CA GLU A 875 -9.65 -28.28 10.14
C GLU A 875 -8.44 -27.54 9.53
N VAL A 876 -8.67 -26.42 8.83
CA VAL A 876 -7.60 -25.55 8.33
C VAL A 876 -6.80 -24.95 9.50
N TYR A 877 -7.47 -24.46 10.53
CA TYR A 877 -6.80 -23.91 11.71
C TYR A 877 -6.00 -24.98 12.48
N ALA A 878 -6.52 -26.19 12.60
CA ALA A 878 -5.79 -27.29 13.21
C ALA A 878 -4.52 -27.62 12.43
N HIS A 879 -4.58 -27.66 11.10
CA HIS A 879 -3.40 -27.85 10.26
C HIS A 879 -2.36 -26.74 10.48
N LEU A 880 -2.79 -25.46 10.47
CA LEU A 880 -1.91 -24.31 10.68
C LEU A 880 -1.23 -24.36 12.07
N VAL A 881 -2.00 -24.65 13.13
CA VAL A 881 -1.48 -24.72 14.51
C VAL A 881 -0.43 -25.84 14.63
N GLU A 882 -0.70 -27.03 14.10
CA GLU A 882 0.24 -28.15 14.16
C GLU A 882 1.53 -27.90 13.40
N GLU A 883 1.41 -27.35 12.19
CA GLU A 883 2.58 -27.01 11.34
C GLU A 883 3.44 -25.91 11.98
N ARG A 884 2.82 -24.95 12.71
CA ARG A 884 3.52 -23.87 13.40
C ARG A 884 4.20 -24.35 14.67
N THR A 885 3.44 -25.03 15.56
CA THR A 885 3.90 -25.27 16.92
C THR A 885 4.55 -26.65 17.13
N GLY A 886 4.34 -27.56 16.18
CA GLY A 886 4.66 -28.98 16.35
C GLY A 886 3.79 -29.69 17.42
N GLN A 887 2.87 -28.99 18.08
CA GLN A 887 1.97 -29.52 19.08
C GLN A 887 0.74 -30.15 18.42
N ARG A 888 0.35 -31.33 18.88
CA ARG A 888 -0.81 -32.03 18.33
C ARG A 888 -2.10 -31.35 18.78
N VAL A 889 -2.99 -31.04 17.84
CA VAL A 889 -4.37 -30.61 18.13
C VAL A 889 -5.21 -31.84 18.49
N SER A 890 -5.77 -31.87 19.69
CA SER A 890 -6.58 -33.00 20.16
C SER A 890 -8.06 -32.85 19.78
N ARG A 891 -8.60 -31.64 19.88
CA ARG A 891 -10.01 -31.30 19.60
C ARG A 891 -10.16 -29.92 19.03
N MET A 892 -11.22 -29.73 18.27
CA MET A 892 -11.65 -28.47 17.68
C MET A 892 -13.05 -28.10 18.19
N HIS A 893 -13.25 -26.86 18.59
CA HIS A 893 -14.50 -26.43 19.23
C HIS A 893 -15.09 -25.19 18.56
N LEU A 894 -16.41 -25.21 18.36
CA LEU A 894 -17.22 -24.00 18.21
C LEU A 894 -17.83 -23.67 19.58
N TYR A 895 -17.67 -22.42 20.03
CA TYR A 895 -18.28 -21.93 21.25
C TYR A 895 -19.39 -20.93 20.94
N TYR A 896 -20.62 -21.29 21.22
CA TYR A 896 -21.80 -20.45 20.97
C TYR A 896 -22.10 -19.58 22.19
N THR A 897 -21.71 -18.30 22.14
CA THR A 897 -21.87 -17.36 23.25
C THR A 897 -23.32 -17.02 23.57
N GLY A 898 -24.22 -17.21 22.59
CA GLY A 898 -25.65 -17.00 22.74
C GLY A 898 -26.42 -18.14 23.41
N GLU A 899 -25.76 -19.24 23.74
CA GLU A 899 -26.42 -20.35 24.43
C GLU A 899 -26.72 -20.00 25.88
N ASP A 900 -28.00 -19.92 26.24
CA ASP A 900 -28.46 -19.50 27.56
C ASP A 900 -28.41 -20.66 28.60
N SER A 901 -28.72 -21.89 28.14
CA SER A 901 -28.78 -23.08 29.01
C SER A 901 -28.09 -24.25 28.28
N GLY A 902 -27.46 -25.14 29.02
CA GLY A 902 -26.81 -26.31 28.46
C GLY A 902 -25.35 -26.09 28.03
N ASN A 903 -24.86 -26.98 27.18
CA ASN A 903 -23.48 -26.98 26.74
C ASN A 903 -23.29 -26.04 25.53
N PRO A 904 -22.53 -24.94 25.62
CA PRO A 904 -22.28 -24.00 24.53
C PRO A 904 -21.37 -24.58 23.44
N TYR A 905 -20.71 -25.71 23.69
CA TYR A 905 -19.75 -26.29 22.75
C TYR A 905 -20.41 -27.21 21.73
N VAL A 906 -19.92 -27.09 20.48
CA VAL A 906 -19.97 -28.16 19.49
C VAL A 906 -18.53 -28.58 19.22
N SER A 907 -18.21 -29.84 19.49
CA SER A 907 -16.84 -30.33 19.46
C SER A 907 -16.67 -31.33 18.32
N PHE A 908 -15.53 -31.22 17.64
CA PHE A 908 -15.09 -32.14 16.59
C PHE A 908 -13.80 -32.79 17.04
N GLU A 909 -13.73 -34.10 16.91
CA GLU A 909 -12.46 -34.83 17.09
C GLU A 909 -11.60 -34.66 15.85
N LYS A 910 -10.31 -34.50 16.05
CA LYS A 910 -9.36 -34.40 14.97
C LYS A 910 -9.33 -35.67 14.13
N ASN A 911 -9.39 -35.52 12.82
CA ASN A 911 -9.24 -36.61 11.87
C ASN A 911 -8.30 -36.17 10.71
N ASP A 912 -7.11 -36.74 10.69
CA ASP A 912 -6.07 -36.38 9.71
C ASP A 912 -6.52 -36.58 8.25
N LYS A 913 -7.40 -37.58 7.99
CA LYS A 913 -7.93 -37.81 6.62
C LYS A 913 -8.88 -36.69 6.19
N THR A 914 -9.73 -36.19 7.09
CA THR A 914 -10.64 -35.10 6.75
C THR A 914 -9.87 -33.79 6.59
N ILE A 915 -8.88 -33.52 7.46
CA ILE A 915 -8.00 -32.37 7.35
C ILE A 915 -7.27 -32.39 6.00
N ALA A 916 -6.62 -33.50 5.62
CA ALA A 916 -5.93 -33.62 4.34
C ALA A 916 -6.88 -33.37 3.15
N ARG A 917 -8.14 -33.84 3.22
CA ARG A 917 -9.16 -33.57 2.19
C ARG A 917 -9.54 -32.10 2.13
N THR A 918 -9.72 -31.46 3.28
CA THR A 918 -10.04 -30.03 3.37
C THR A 918 -8.91 -29.16 2.81
N ILE A 919 -7.65 -29.50 3.12
CA ILE A 919 -6.49 -28.80 2.58
C ILE A 919 -6.37 -29.02 1.06
N ALA A 920 -6.55 -30.23 0.57
CA ALA A 920 -6.56 -30.49 -0.89
C ALA A 920 -7.70 -29.72 -1.59
N GLY A 921 -8.87 -29.60 -0.97
CA GLY A 921 -9.97 -28.77 -1.46
C GLY A 921 -9.62 -27.28 -1.48
N PHE A 922 -8.92 -26.80 -0.46
CA PHE A 922 -8.39 -25.45 -0.40
C PHE A 922 -7.42 -25.18 -1.56
N ASP A 923 -6.40 -26.04 -1.73
CA ASP A 923 -5.43 -25.96 -2.82
C ASP A 923 -6.11 -25.91 -4.19
N ALA A 924 -7.14 -26.76 -4.42
CA ALA A 924 -7.89 -26.77 -5.67
C ALA A 924 -8.63 -25.45 -5.96
N VAL A 925 -9.18 -24.80 -4.93
CA VAL A 925 -9.82 -23.49 -5.08
C VAL A 925 -8.80 -22.41 -5.38
N VAL A 926 -7.65 -22.39 -4.65
CA VAL A 926 -6.56 -21.43 -4.92
C VAL A 926 -6.06 -21.56 -6.35
N HIS A 927 -5.81 -22.77 -6.83
CA HIS A 927 -5.41 -22.99 -8.23
C HIS A 927 -6.42 -22.48 -9.26
N ARG A 928 -7.72 -22.56 -8.97
CA ARG A 928 -8.75 -21.97 -9.84
C ARG A 928 -8.69 -20.45 -9.84
N ILE A 929 -8.51 -19.84 -8.67
CA ILE A 929 -8.38 -18.38 -8.52
C ILE A 929 -7.16 -17.89 -9.30
N GLU A 930 -6.00 -18.51 -9.08
CA GLU A 930 -4.73 -18.11 -9.75
C GLU A 930 -4.78 -18.25 -11.29
N ARG A 931 -5.62 -19.13 -11.80
CA ARG A 931 -5.86 -19.29 -13.25
C ARG A 931 -6.97 -18.40 -13.79
N GLY A 932 -7.58 -17.56 -12.95
CA GLY A 932 -8.73 -16.74 -13.34
C GLY A 932 -9.97 -17.54 -13.70
N ASP A 933 -10.11 -18.78 -13.17
CA ASP A 933 -11.24 -19.65 -13.45
C ASP A 933 -12.39 -19.39 -12.47
N TYR A 934 -13.24 -18.43 -12.80
CA TYR A 934 -14.44 -18.08 -12.02
C TYR A 934 -15.71 -18.80 -12.52
N GLY A 935 -15.58 -19.81 -13.38
CA GLY A 935 -16.71 -20.56 -13.90
C GLY A 935 -17.50 -21.28 -12.81
N MET A 936 -18.82 -21.15 -12.82
CA MET A 936 -19.75 -21.82 -11.89
C MET A 936 -20.56 -22.88 -12.56
N VAL A 937 -20.97 -23.91 -11.80
CA VAL A 937 -21.87 -24.98 -12.30
C VAL A 937 -23.34 -24.52 -12.30
N ALA A 938 -23.73 -23.71 -11.30
CA ALA A 938 -25.07 -23.15 -11.15
C ALA A 938 -25.01 -21.82 -10.41
N ARG A 939 -26.02 -20.99 -10.61
CA ARG A 939 -26.12 -19.71 -9.89
C ARG A 939 -26.48 -19.94 -8.41
N PRO A 940 -25.78 -19.30 -7.45
CA PRO A 940 -26.05 -19.48 -6.02
C PRO A 940 -27.24 -18.64 -5.54
N HIS A 941 -28.48 -19.10 -5.81
CA HIS A 941 -29.70 -18.35 -5.54
C HIS A 941 -29.88 -17.87 -4.07
N LYS A 942 -29.30 -18.58 -3.09
CA LYS A 942 -29.41 -18.21 -1.67
C LYS A 942 -28.74 -16.89 -1.30
N MET A 943 -27.69 -16.49 -2.02
CA MET A 943 -26.92 -15.25 -1.73
C MET A 943 -27.29 -14.06 -2.62
N CYS A 944 -27.94 -14.33 -3.75
CA CYS A 944 -28.30 -13.30 -4.72
C CYS A 944 -29.26 -12.21 -4.21
N PRO A 945 -30.25 -12.48 -3.31
CA PRO A 945 -31.16 -11.43 -2.88
C PRO A 945 -30.51 -10.19 -2.29
N ASP A 946 -29.44 -10.38 -1.53
CA ASP A 946 -28.73 -9.31 -0.80
C ASP A 946 -27.38 -8.93 -1.44
N CYS A 947 -27.16 -9.31 -2.71
CA CYS A 947 -25.90 -9.09 -3.39
C CYS A 947 -25.92 -7.78 -4.19
N ASP A 948 -24.93 -6.89 -3.98
CA ASP A 948 -24.79 -5.59 -4.63
C ASP A 948 -24.70 -5.71 -6.16
N ILE A 949 -24.02 -6.73 -6.66
CA ILE A 949 -23.85 -6.96 -8.10
C ILE A 949 -25.03 -7.72 -8.74
N ARG A 950 -26.11 -7.96 -7.98
CA ARG A 950 -27.29 -8.66 -8.51
C ARG A 950 -27.84 -8.02 -9.78
N PRO A 951 -28.02 -6.69 -9.89
CA PRO A 951 -28.53 -6.07 -11.12
C PRO A 951 -27.69 -6.42 -12.37
N TYR A 952 -26.37 -6.41 -12.24
CA TYR A 952 -25.48 -6.86 -13.31
C TYR A 952 -25.66 -8.35 -13.61
N CYS A 953 -25.68 -9.20 -12.59
CA CYS A 953 -25.80 -10.64 -12.74
C CYS A 953 -27.15 -11.07 -13.35
N ASP A 954 -28.24 -10.36 -13.05
CA ASP A 954 -29.58 -10.69 -13.60
C ASP A 954 -29.64 -10.44 -15.11
N ASN A 955 -28.82 -9.53 -15.64
CA ASN A 955 -28.77 -9.21 -17.08
C ASN A 955 -27.61 -9.92 -17.82
N LYS A 956 -26.75 -10.65 -17.11
CA LYS A 956 -25.61 -11.37 -17.70
C LYS A 956 -26.09 -12.68 -18.35
N THR A 957 -25.61 -12.96 -19.56
CA THR A 957 -25.76 -14.28 -20.18
C THR A 957 -24.81 -15.27 -19.53
N TRP A 958 -25.30 -16.13 -18.66
CA TRP A 958 -24.51 -17.10 -17.93
C TRP A 958 -24.09 -18.29 -18.80
N LYS A 959 -22.78 -18.57 -18.81
CA LYS A 959 -22.22 -19.82 -19.33
C LYS A 959 -21.84 -20.70 -18.14
N PHE A 960 -22.72 -21.65 -17.79
CA PHE A 960 -22.40 -22.59 -16.72
C PHE A 960 -21.49 -23.71 -17.25
N LYS A 961 -20.52 -24.14 -16.45
CA LYS A 961 -19.70 -25.30 -16.73
C LYS A 961 -20.63 -26.56 -16.70
N GLN A 962 -20.56 -27.35 -17.75
CA GLN A 962 -21.15 -28.68 -17.69
C GLN A 962 -20.39 -29.50 -16.65
N THR A 963 -21.10 -30.14 -15.73
CA THR A 963 -20.50 -31.13 -14.81
C THR A 963 -19.84 -32.22 -15.65
N PRO A 964 -18.57 -32.59 -15.42
CA PRO A 964 -17.90 -33.64 -16.15
C PRO A 964 -18.58 -34.97 -15.97
#